data_13bd056c7c144315f752137eddc9c84f
#
_entry.id   13bd056c7c144315f752137eddc9c84f
#
_cell.length_a   1.000
_cell.length_b   1.000
_cell.length_c   1.000
_cell.angle_alpha   90.00
_cell.angle_beta   90.00
_cell.angle_gamma   90.00
#
_symmetry.space_group_name_H-M   'P 1'
#
loop_
_entity.id
_entity.type
_entity.pdbx_description
1 polymer ?
#
loop_
_entity_poly.entity_id
_entity_poly.type
_entity_poly.pdbx_seq_one_letter_code
_entity_poly.pdbx_strand_id
1 'polypeptide(L)'
;RRQRQMCIRDSFCSWWLLCPINSYKYKRQRGYSMFTIIITLLLPLVSIGIWRQSILKNNKKSGQSVTIGKGEYVLRYLTCLLCMLVIPWILLSLTGNDGNTILRKLLESREYAVKVLCLEISMMLVYAIAELFVEEAKAGKHEKIRSVLSKITDSKAWSVFRKYIGPMAVLALTVLVVCLNFSMMSDRVLWGDEAFSANTAHKDVDGILQVLYYWDNHPPLYYYWLKLFGTLFGYKVPVFHLASLVPFVIGIVLALTVVRKHFGLLPATFFVMISGLGQACLEYNLEVRMYALAFLCVMGCFYCSYRVIADGNRKTWAGMVLWALAAAYSHYYALVAVGIMMFFTGVAVWIKYRGKTWIKGVLAIVAFFIGYAPWLYFFYAGLKNVSRGWWMTEILGLDQSLEIVMGGRGMNGIVFPLVILFLVVTLAVDSSVFSVEKDGVHMQKPSVRNWSDKTYAMAVGACTILGTLAFAYLLSVVMAPMLAQRYLYPLSAVAIVMLVIGSSRVLELAAELEKKSWKGLEAVNRIVLAVLLVVLFGLGIQNYRECYDSYEQQKVETEKTLDLIGTPDEDVNMVTNGVKHLGWTVLYYYYPDNEIVNGDYNQADSDRFWYFTPNELGADVIAGLQQDGYQVTDYGLMQLSQYPFYLYYIEAVQPAPFAKLRSVSYTHLRAHETS
;
A
#
# COMPACT_ATOMS: atom_id res chain seq x y z
N ARG A 1 -32.83 -11.42 4.74
CA ARG A 1 -32.15 -12.72 4.44
C ARG A 1 -32.09 -13.00 2.92
N ARG A 2 -33.14 -12.74 2.13
CA ARG A 2 -33.10 -12.94 0.65
C ARG A 2 -32.18 -11.95 -0.08
N GLN A 3 -32.09 -10.69 0.34
CA GLN A 3 -31.15 -9.72 -0.22
C GLN A 3 -29.68 -10.06 0.09
N ARG A 4 -29.35 -10.60 1.26
CA ARG A 4 -27.99 -11.06 1.59
C ARG A 4 -27.51 -12.23 0.72
N GLN A 5 -28.42 -13.11 0.28
CA GLN A 5 -28.05 -14.22 -0.61
C GLN A 5 -27.77 -13.78 -2.06
N MET A 6 -28.36 -12.67 -2.55
CA MET A 6 -28.05 -12.13 -3.88
C MET A 6 -26.66 -11.50 -3.93
N CYS A 7 -26.26 -10.70 -2.94
CA CYS A 7 -24.93 -10.06 -2.92
C CYS A 7 -23.77 -11.06 -2.80
N ILE A 8 -23.95 -12.16 -2.06
CA ILE A 8 -22.94 -13.22 -1.93
C ILE A 8 -22.72 -13.93 -3.26
N ARG A 9 -23.75 -14.08 -4.07
CA ARG A 9 -23.69 -14.76 -5.35
C ARG A 9 -22.93 -13.95 -6.41
N ASP A 10 -23.01 -12.62 -6.37
CA ASP A 10 -22.35 -11.74 -7.34
C ASP A 10 -20.85 -11.52 -7.01
N SER A 11 -20.48 -11.52 -5.72
CA SER A 11 -19.09 -11.38 -5.29
C SER A 11 -18.26 -12.67 -5.49
N PHE A 12 -18.88 -13.85 -5.44
CA PHE A 12 -18.19 -15.13 -5.72
C PHE A 12 -18.06 -15.42 -7.21
N CYS A 13 -18.93 -14.85 -8.05
CA CYS A 13 -18.93 -15.07 -9.50
C CYS A 13 -17.83 -14.32 -10.26
N SER A 14 -17.18 -13.33 -9.68
CA SER A 14 -16.05 -12.64 -10.30
C SER A 14 -14.75 -13.46 -10.31
N TRP A 15 -14.69 -14.57 -9.57
CA TRP A 15 -13.49 -15.40 -9.42
C TRP A 15 -13.48 -16.69 -10.24
N TRP A 16 -14.63 -17.11 -10.84
CA TRP A 16 -14.67 -18.34 -11.63
C TRP A 16 -15.23 -18.10 -13.04
N LEU A 17 -14.45 -18.47 -14.02
CA LEU A 17 -14.70 -18.46 -15.47
C LEU A 17 -15.94 -19.27 -15.92
N LEU A 18 -16.87 -19.63 -15.02
CA LEU A 18 -17.98 -20.54 -15.30
C LEU A 18 -19.28 -20.13 -14.60
N CYS A 19 -19.88 -18.99 -15.00
CA CYS A 19 -21.29 -18.78 -14.71
C CYS A 19 -22.03 -18.17 -15.90
N PRO A 20 -23.10 -18.77 -16.39
CA PRO A 20 -23.88 -18.25 -17.48
C PRO A 20 -24.86 -17.21 -16.97
N ILE A 21 -24.57 -15.92 -17.15
CA ILE A 21 -25.54 -14.85 -16.94
C ILE A 21 -25.73 -14.06 -18.22
N ASN A 22 -26.93 -14.14 -18.67
CA ASN A 22 -27.62 -13.39 -19.69
C ASN A 22 -26.97 -12.06 -20.16
N SER A 23 -26.36 -12.10 -21.30
CA SER A 23 -26.60 -11.22 -22.44
C SER A 23 -25.66 -11.63 -23.58
N TYR A 24 -26.16 -11.64 -24.78
CA TYR A 24 -25.44 -11.92 -26.04
C TYR A 24 -24.17 -11.04 -26.18
N LYS A 25 -24.14 -9.86 -25.56
CA LYS A 25 -23.01 -8.94 -25.51
C LYS A 25 -21.86 -9.49 -24.66
N TYR A 26 -22.13 -10.09 -23.50
CA TYR A 26 -21.11 -10.61 -22.56
C TYR A 26 -20.46 -11.91 -23.07
N LYS A 27 -21.20 -12.78 -23.76
CA LYS A 27 -20.64 -13.99 -24.40
C LYS A 27 -19.65 -13.64 -25.53
N ARG A 28 -19.91 -12.55 -26.27
CA ARG A 28 -19.01 -12.10 -27.35
C ARG A 28 -17.71 -11.48 -26.81
N GLN A 29 -17.77 -10.79 -25.67
CA GLN A 29 -16.61 -10.23 -24.99
C GLN A 29 -15.69 -11.30 -24.35
N ARG A 30 -16.26 -12.34 -23.71
CA ARG A 30 -15.50 -13.48 -23.19
C ARG A 30 -14.71 -14.23 -24.28
N GLY A 31 -15.26 -14.32 -25.48
CA GLY A 31 -14.56 -14.96 -26.61
C GLY A 31 -13.29 -14.22 -27.03
N TYR A 32 -13.24 -12.88 -26.92
CA TYR A 32 -12.07 -12.09 -27.29
C TYR A 32 -10.95 -12.18 -26.24
N SER A 33 -11.28 -12.14 -24.96
CA SER A 33 -10.27 -12.27 -23.89
C SER A 33 -9.64 -13.68 -23.90
N MET A 34 -10.41 -14.74 -24.13
CA MET A 34 -9.89 -16.09 -24.32
C MET A 34 -8.95 -16.21 -25.53
N PHE A 35 -9.33 -15.58 -26.65
CA PHE A 35 -8.50 -15.60 -27.87
C PHE A 35 -7.17 -14.86 -27.63
N THR A 36 -7.20 -13.68 -27.00
CA THR A 36 -5.99 -12.94 -26.65
C THR A 36 -5.08 -13.76 -25.74
N ILE A 37 -5.63 -14.37 -24.68
CA ILE A 37 -4.88 -15.23 -23.76
C ILE A 37 -4.21 -16.38 -24.50
N ILE A 38 -4.92 -17.07 -25.38
CA ILE A 38 -4.37 -18.19 -26.16
C ILE A 38 -3.21 -17.70 -27.05
N ILE A 39 -3.38 -16.57 -27.73
CA ILE A 39 -2.30 -16.01 -28.59
C ILE A 39 -1.10 -15.64 -27.73
N THR A 40 -1.29 -14.92 -26.61
CA THR A 40 -0.22 -14.54 -25.69
C THR A 40 0.59 -15.76 -25.23
N LEU A 41 -0.07 -16.88 -24.94
CA LEU A 41 0.60 -18.13 -24.56
C LEU A 41 1.31 -18.84 -25.74
N LEU A 42 0.87 -18.63 -26.98
CA LEU A 42 1.48 -19.24 -28.16
C LEU A 42 2.65 -18.41 -28.75
N LEU A 43 2.65 -17.09 -28.58
CA LEU A 43 3.68 -16.21 -29.14
C LEU A 43 5.13 -16.56 -28.74
N PRO A 44 5.46 -16.97 -27.49
CA PRO A 44 6.80 -17.39 -27.14
C PRO A 44 7.32 -18.57 -27.96
N LEU A 45 6.45 -19.43 -28.46
CA LEU A 45 6.84 -20.55 -29.33
C LEU A 45 7.40 -20.04 -30.68
N VAL A 46 6.89 -18.92 -31.17
CA VAL A 46 7.40 -18.27 -32.39
C VAL A 46 8.83 -17.76 -32.17
N SER A 47 9.08 -17.08 -31.05
CA SER A 47 10.43 -16.62 -30.67
C SER A 47 11.41 -17.80 -30.57
N ILE A 48 11.00 -18.88 -29.93
CA ILE A 48 11.81 -20.12 -29.83
C ILE A 48 12.10 -20.70 -31.20
N GLY A 49 11.13 -20.69 -32.12
CA GLY A 49 11.30 -21.15 -33.49
C GLY A 49 12.37 -20.33 -34.22
N ILE A 50 12.34 -19.02 -34.12
CA ILE A 50 13.34 -18.10 -34.70
C ILE A 50 14.73 -18.37 -34.14
N TRP A 51 14.86 -18.46 -32.83
CA TRP A 51 16.11 -18.76 -32.14
C TRP A 51 16.68 -20.15 -32.58
N ARG A 52 15.85 -21.18 -32.56
CA ARG A 52 16.27 -22.55 -33.01
C ARG A 52 16.80 -22.55 -34.44
N GLN A 53 16.12 -21.88 -35.36
CA GLN A 53 16.58 -21.77 -36.75
C GLN A 53 17.94 -21.07 -36.86
N SER A 54 18.18 -20.00 -36.06
CA SER A 54 19.45 -19.29 -36.01
C SER A 54 20.59 -20.21 -35.55
N ILE A 55 20.40 -20.97 -34.47
CA ILE A 55 21.41 -21.93 -34.01
C ILE A 55 21.70 -23.00 -35.06
N LEU A 56 20.68 -23.63 -35.64
CA LEU A 56 20.87 -24.65 -36.66
C LEU A 56 21.62 -24.09 -37.89
N LYS A 57 21.36 -22.85 -38.30
CA LYS A 57 22.07 -22.17 -39.39
C LYS A 57 23.53 -21.90 -39.05
N ASN A 58 23.83 -21.43 -37.84
CA ASN A 58 25.20 -21.14 -37.41
C ASN A 58 26.02 -22.44 -37.25
N ASN A 59 25.45 -23.49 -36.71
CA ASN A 59 26.13 -24.78 -36.52
C ASN A 59 26.36 -25.55 -37.81
N LYS A 60 25.45 -25.43 -38.79
CA LYS A 60 25.67 -25.99 -40.13
C LYS A 60 26.89 -25.32 -40.82
N LYS A 61 27.20 -24.06 -40.51
CA LYS A 61 28.38 -23.38 -41.00
C LYS A 61 29.68 -23.79 -40.29
N SER A 62 29.59 -24.23 -39.01
CA SER A 62 30.74 -24.64 -38.19
C SER A 62 31.01 -26.12 -38.17
N GLY A 63 30.15 -26.97 -38.80
CA GLY A 63 30.29 -28.42 -38.84
C GLY A 63 30.05 -29.13 -37.51
N GLN A 64 29.52 -28.44 -36.50
CA GLN A 64 29.25 -29.00 -35.17
C GLN A 64 27.80 -29.43 -35.03
N SER A 65 27.56 -30.62 -34.46
CA SER A 65 26.24 -31.07 -34.03
C SER A 65 25.95 -30.53 -32.63
N VAL A 66 24.91 -29.71 -32.46
CA VAL A 66 24.47 -29.22 -31.15
C VAL A 66 23.12 -29.86 -30.79
N THR A 67 23.10 -30.54 -29.67
CA THR A 67 21.87 -31.04 -29.05
C THR A 67 21.35 -29.97 -28.08
N ILE A 68 20.15 -29.43 -28.36
CA ILE A 68 19.53 -28.40 -27.49
C ILE A 68 18.71 -29.11 -26.40
N GLY A 69 19.06 -28.90 -25.15
CA GLY A 69 18.36 -29.50 -24.02
C GLY A 69 16.91 -29.00 -23.87
N LYS A 70 16.00 -29.84 -23.36
CA LYS A 70 14.59 -29.48 -23.12
C LYS A 70 14.49 -28.27 -22.18
N GLY A 71 15.40 -28.12 -21.20
CA GLY A 71 15.45 -27.01 -20.26
C GLY A 71 15.64 -25.65 -20.91
N GLU A 72 16.42 -25.57 -22.02
CA GLU A 72 16.60 -24.31 -22.76
C GLU A 72 15.32 -23.82 -23.41
N TYR A 73 14.53 -24.74 -24.01
CA TYR A 73 13.24 -24.39 -24.58
C TYR A 73 12.28 -23.82 -23.54
N VAL A 74 12.20 -24.47 -22.38
CA VAL A 74 11.31 -24.03 -21.29
C VAL A 74 11.76 -22.69 -20.70
N LEU A 75 13.06 -22.53 -20.46
CA LEU A 75 13.60 -21.27 -19.92
C LEU A 75 13.31 -20.10 -20.86
N ARG A 76 13.54 -20.26 -22.17
CA ARG A 76 13.30 -19.23 -23.17
C ARG A 76 11.80 -18.92 -23.33
N TYR A 77 10.96 -19.95 -23.26
CA TYR A 77 9.51 -19.77 -23.24
C TYR A 77 9.08 -18.89 -22.07
N LEU A 78 9.52 -19.23 -20.87
CA LEU A 78 9.14 -18.49 -19.66
C LEU A 78 9.70 -17.07 -19.65
N THR A 79 10.94 -16.85 -20.08
CA THR A 79 11.52 -15.51 -20.14
C THR A 79 10.87 -14.64 -21.21
N CYS A 80 10.56 -15.18 -22.39
CA CYS A 80 9.82 -14.47 -23.43
C CYS A 80 8.41 -14.10 -22.95
N LEU A 81 7.67 -15.05 -22.39
CA LEU A 81 6.33 -14.83 -21.85
C LEU A 81 6.35 -13.74 -20.76
N LEU A 82 7.33 -13.79 -19.87
CA LEU A 82 7.47 -12.82 -18.80
C LEU A 82 7.73 -11.39 -19.33
N CYS A 83 8.63 -11.26 -20.32
CA CYS A 83 8.89 -9.98 -20.99
C CYS A 83 7.63 -9.45 -21.69
N MET A 84 6.87 -10.32 -22.34
CA MET A 84 5.62 -9.97 -23.03
C MET A 84 4.52 -9.50 -22.07
N LEU A 85 4.44 -10.04 -20.86
CA LEU A 85 3.44 -9.67 -19.89
C LEU A 85 3.83 -8.42 -19.08
N VAL A 86 5.07 -8.38 -18.59
CA VAL A 86 5.53 -7.33 -17.66
C VAL A 86 5.77 -6.00 -18.37
N ILE A 87 6.46 -6.00 -19.51
CA ILE A 87 6.84 -4.76 -20.20
C ILE A 87 5.62 -4.00 -20.76
N PRO A 88 4.69 -4.65 -21.49
CA PRO A 88 3.44 -3.99 -21.91
C PRO A 88 2.62 -3.45 -20.74
N TRP A 89 2.54 -4.18 -19.65
CA TRP A 89 1.84 -3.73 -18.44
C TRP A 89 2.46 -2.44 -17.88
N ILE A 90 3.78 -2.38 -17.76
CA ILE A 90 4.49 -1.18 -17.34
C ILE A 90 4.25 -0.02 -18.30
N LEU A 91 4.37 -0.26 -19.62
CA LEU A 91 4.14 0.78 -20.65
C LEU A 91 2.72 1.33 -20.61
N LEU A 92 1.72 0.47 -20.43
CA LEU A 92 0.33 0.89 -20.29
C LEU A 92 0.06 1.69 -19.01
N SER A 93 0.73 1.33 -17.92
CA SER A 93 0.65 2.07 -16.65
C SER A 93 1.24 3.48 -16.79
N LEU A 94 2.29 3.66 -17.59
CA LEU A 94 2.87 4.97 -17.90
C LEU A 94 1.93 5.88 -18.70
N THR A 95 0.90 5.35 -19.35
CA THR A 95 -0.12 6.13 -20.07
C THR A 95 -1.30 6.58 -19.18
N GLY A 96 -1.14 6.56 -17.86
CA GLY A 96 -2.17 6.99 -16.90
C GLY A 96 -3.26 5.96 -16.64
N ASN A 97 -3.05 4.69 -17.03
CA ASN A 97 -3.96 3.60 -16.68
C ASN A 97 -3.39 2.87 -15.45
N ASP A 98 -4.14 2.86 -14.36
CA ASP A 98 -3.83 1.97 -13.23
C ASP A 98 -4.03 0.50 -13.62
N GLY A 99 -3.46 -0.42 -12.81
CA GLY A 99 -3.55 -1.85 -13.08
C GLY A 99 -4.97 -2.38 -13.20
N ASN A 100 -5.89 -1.82 -12.42
CA ASN A 100 -7.31 -2.19 -12.44
C ASN A 100 -8.00 -1.72 -13.72
N THR A 101 -7.71 -0.49 -14.13
CA THR A 101 -8.19 0.08 -15.40
C THR A 101 -7.66 -0.73 -16.58
N ILE A 102 -6.40 -1.17 -16.56
CA ILE A 102 -5.83 -2.03 -17.59
C ILE A 102 -6.60 -3.36 -17.66
N LEU A 103 -6.75 -4.03 -16.51
CA LEU A 103 -7.44 -5.33 -16.45
C LEU A 103 -8.90 -5.21 -16.88
N ARG A 104 -9.63 -4.21 -16.38
CA ARG A 104 -11.01 -3.95 -16.75
C ARG A 104 -11.16 -3.67 -18.25
N LYS A 105 -10.34 -2.75 -18.81
CA LYS A 105 -10.36 -2.44 -20.25
C LYS A 105 -10.01 -3.65 -21.11
N LEU A 106 -9.06 -4.51 -20.64
CA LEU A 106 -8.70 -5.73 -21.34
C LEU A 106 -9.87 -6.72 -21.42
N LEU A 107 -10.68 -6.80 -20.35
CA LEU A 107 -11.85 -7.70 -20.29
C LEU A 107 -13.06 -7.15 -21.00
N GLU A 108 -13.24 -5.82 -21.05
CA GLU A 108 -14.44 -5.14 -21.55
C GLU A 108 -14.30 -4.58 -22.96
N SER A 109 -13.07 -4.25 -23.42
CA SER A 109 -12.84 -3.57 -24.69
C SER A 109 -12.02 -4.42 -25.66
N ARG A 110 -12.65 -4.78 -26.80
CA ARG A 110 -11.96 -5.46 -27.92
C ARG A 110 -10.78 -4.65 -28.46
N GLU A 111 -10.98 -3.35 -28.63
CA GLU A 111 -9.96 -2.45 -29.17
C GLU A 111 -8.74 -2.40 -28.25
N TYR A 112 -8.98 -2.35 -26.94
CA TYR A 112 -7.91 -2.36 -25.95
C TYR A 112 -7.17 -3.69 -25.92
N ALA A 113 -7.89 -4.81 -26.00
CA ALA A 113 -7.27 -6.15 -26.08
C ALA A 113 -6.38 -6.29 -27.31
N VAL A 114 -6.79 -5.74 -28.47
CA VAL A 114 -5.94 -5.71 -29.67
C VAL A 114 -4.71 -4.83 -29.48
N LYS A 115 -4.83 -3.66 -28.84
CA LYS A 115 -3.67 -2.80 -28.52
C LYS A 115 -2.67 -3.51 -27.63
N VAL A 116 -3.13 -4.20 -26.59
CA VAL A 116 -2.28 -5.00 -25.69
C VAL A 116 -1.58 -6.11 -26.46
N LEU A 117 -2.32 -6.86 -27.29
CA LEU A 117 -1.75 -7.92 -28.12
C LEU A 117 -0.68 -7.39 -29.10
N CYS A 118 -0.91 -6.21 -29.70
CA CYS A 118 0.13 -5.57 -30.55
C CYS A 118 1.40 -5.24 -29.76
N LEU A 119 1.26 -4.75 -28.51
CA LEU A 119 2.42 -4.50 -27.63
C LEU A 119 3.14 -5.81 -27.27
N GLU A 120 2.40 -6.88 -26.94
CA GLU A 120 2.96 -8.19 -26.64
C GLU A 120 3.73 -8.76 -27.85
N ILE A 121 3.18 -8.66 -29.06
CA ILE A 121 3.86 -9.06 -30.30
C ILE A 121 5.15 -8.24 -30.50
N SER A 122 5.08 -6.92 -30.28
CA SER A 122 6.25 -6.06 -30.38
C SER A 122 7.33 -6.47 -29.38
N MET A 123 6.96 -6.76 -28.14
CA MET A 123 7.89 -7.23 -27.11
C MET A 123 8.47 -8.62 -27.41
N MET A 124 7.67 -9.52 -27.96
CA MET A 124 8.16 -10.82 -28.44
C MET A 124 9.21 -10.64 -29.55
N LEU A 125 8.99 -9.73 -30.48
CA LEU A 125 9.97 -9.43 -31.54
C LEU A 125 11.25 -8.81 -30.96
N VAL A 126 11.13 -7.86 -30.03
CA VAL A 126 12.29 -7.28 -29.33
C VAL A 126 13.07 -8.35 -28.58
N TYR A 127 12.37 -9.25 -27.88
CA TYR A 127 12.98 -10.37 -27.18
C TYR A 127 13.70 -11.31 -28.18
N ALA A 128 13.06 -11.68 -29.29
CA ALA A 128 13.66 -12.54 -30.31
C ALA A 128 14.92 -11.90 -30.93
N ILE A 129 14.89 -10.59 -31.21
CA ILE A 129 16.06 -9.84 -31.69
C ILE A 129 17.18 -9.84 -30.64
N ALA A 130 16.85 -9.60 -29.37
CA ALA A 130 17.81 -9.64 -28.28
C ALA A 130 18.46 -11.04 -28.15
N GLU A 131 17.67 -12.10 -28.25
CA GLU A 131 18.15 -13.49 -28.26
C GLU A 131 19.12 -13.76 -29.43
N LEU A 132 18.78 -13.33 -30.65
CA LEU A 132 19.65 -13.46 -31.81
C LEU A 132 20.97 -12.69 -31.60
N PHE A 133 20.88 -11.50 -31.03
CA PHE A 133 22.06 -10.68 -30.69
C PHE A 133 22.94 -11.37 -29.64
N VAL A 134 22.34 -12.01 -28.62
CA VAL A 134 23.05 -12.79 -27.61
C VAL A 134 23.79 -13.98 -28.23
N GLU A 135 23.12 -14.72 -29.13
CA GLU A 135 23.74 -15.87 -29.82
C GLU A 135 24.87 -15.43 -30.77
N GLU A 136 24.73 -14.31 -31.47
CA GLU A 136 25.79 -13.73 -32.28
C GLU A 136 27.00 -13.22 -31.45
N ALA A 137 26.72 -12.69 -30.27
CA ALA A 137 27.76 -12.29 -29.33
C ALA A 137 28.52 -13.47 -28.73
N LYS A 138 27.83 -14.61 -28.46
CA LYS A 138 28.48 -15.87 -28.07
C LYS A 138 29.40 -16.40 -29.18
N ALA A 139 29.01 -16.19 -30.43
CA ALA A 139 29.81 -16.54 -31.60
C ALA A 139 30.98 -15.56 -31.91
N GLY A 140 31.25 -14.59 -31.03
CA GLY A 140 32.38 -13.65 -31.17
C GLY A 140 32.13 -12.49 -32.13
N LYS A 141 30.92 -12.31 -32.68
CA LYS A 141 30.66 -11.26 -33.68
C LYS A 141 30.59 -9.81 -33.12
N HIS A 142 30.37 -9.66 -31.80
CA HIS A 142 30.19 -8.32 -31.17
C HIS A 142 31.30 -7.96 -30.17
N GLU A 143 32.54 -8.36 -30.44
CA GLU A 143 33.69 -8.02 -29.59
C GLU A 143 33.85 -6.52 -29.34
N LYS A 144 33.46 -5.67 -30.31
CA LYS A 144 33.50 -4.20 -30.15
C LYS A 144 32.56 -3.74 -29.04
N ILE A 145 31.32 -4.24 -28.95
CA ILE A 145 30.38 -3.84 -27.91
C ILE A 145 30.84 -4.34 -26.53
N ARG A 146 31.32 -5.59 -26.46
CA ARG A 146 31.93 -6.16 -25.25
C ARG A 146 33.13 -5.35 -24.79
N SER A 147 33.99 -4.91 -25.72
CA SER A 147 35.14 -4.06 -25.46
C SER A 147 34.72 -2.66 -24.98
N VAL A 148 33.64 -2.09 -25.52
CA VAL A 148 33.12 -0.77 -25.07
C VAL A 148 32.52 -0.91 -23.64
N LEU A 149 31.71 -1.92 -23.39
CA LEU A 149 31.14 -2.14 -22.05
C LEU A 149 32.25 -2.37 -21.01
N SER A 150 33.27 -3.19 -21.32
CA SER A 150 34.39 -3.39 -20.39
C SER A 150 35.19 -2.08 -20.17
N LYS A 151 35.42 -1.27 -21.21
CA LYS A 151 36.08 0.03 -21.06
C LYS A 151 35.30 0.98 -20.15
N ILE A 152 33.97 0.98 -20.24
CA ILE A 152 33.09 1.77 -19.33
C ILE A 152 33.19 1.25 -17.90
N THR A 153 33.01 -0.05 -17.70
CA THR A 153 32.99 -0.65 -16.35
C THR A 153 34.34 -0.64 -15.65
N ASP A 154 35.44 -0.73 -16.42
CA ASP A 154 36.81 -0.70 -15.91
C ASP A 154 37.35 0.73 -15.78
N SER A 155 36.59 1.74 -16.22
CA SER A 155 37.02 3.13 -16.23
C SER A 155 37.11 3.74 -14.82
N LYS A 156 38.09 4.63 -14.60
CA LYS A 156 38.21 5.41 -13.36
C LYS A 156 36.94 6.25 -13.11
N ALA A 157 36.32 6.74 -14.19
CA ALA A 157 35.07 7.51 -14.11
C ALA A 157 33.90 6.68 -13.52
N TRP A 158 33.73 5.41 -13.94
CA TRP A 158 32.73 4.52 -13.40
C TRP A 158 32.98 4.19 -11.92
N SER A 159 34.26 4.00 -11.56
CA SER A 159 34.66 3.80 -10.16
C SER A 159 34.31 5.01 -9.29
N VAL A 160 34.61 6.23 -9.76
CA VAL A 160 34.28 7.50 -9.09
C VAL A 160 32.76 7.67 -8.99
N PHE A 161 32.04 7.41 -10.07
CA PHE A 161 30.58 7.47 -10.09
C PHE A 161 29.97 6.54 -9.01
N ARG A 162 30.37 5.28 -8.99
CA ARG A 162 29.86 4.30 -8.02
C ARG A 162 30.19 4.67 -6.58
N LYS A 163 31.40 5.19 -6.35
CA LYS A 163 31.90 5.45 -4.97
C LYS A 163 31.37 6.75 -4.38
N TYR A 164 31.18 7.78 -5.20
CA TYR A 164 30.85 9.12 -4.70
C TYR A 164 29.57 9.68 -5.30
N ILE A 165 29.44 9.75 -6.62
CA ILE A 165 28.32 10.43 -7.30
C ILE A 165 27.00 9.70 -7.06
N GLY A 166 26.99 8.37 -7.20
CA GLY A 166 25.77 7.58 -6.97
C GLY A 166 25.23 7.73 -5.55
N PRO A 167 26.03 7.53 -4.49
CA PRO A 167 25.61 7.76 -3.13
C PRO A 167 25.15 9.20 -2.84
N MET A 168 25.83 10.22 -3.40
CA MET A 168 25.42 11.62 -3.27
C MET A 168 24.08 11.89 -3.95
N ALA A 169 23.87 11.34 -5.15
CA ALA A 169 22.60 11.47 -5.87
C ALA A 169 21.44 10.81 -5.07
N VAL A 170 21.67 9.63 -4.49
CA VAL A 170 20.66 8.99 -3.63
C VAL A 170 20.39 9.82 -2.37
N LEU A 171 21.41 10.42 -1.76
CA LEU A 171 21.23 11.30 -0.62
C LEU A 171 20.40 12.54 -0.99
N ALA A 172 20.76 13.23 -2.08
CA ALA A 172 20.03 14.40 -2.55
C ALA A 172 18.57 14.07 -2.88
N LEU A 173 18.34 12.94 -3.55
CA LEU A 173 17.02 12.44 -3.86
C LEU A 173 16.23 12.12 -2.58
N THR A 174 16.87 11.52 -1.59
CA THR A 174 16.25 11.22 -0.29
C THR A 174 15.84 12.50 0.43
N VAL A 175 16.74 13.49 0.47
CA VAL A 175 16.43 14.80 1.09
C VAL A 175 15.25 15.44 0.37
N LEU A 176 15.24 15.44 -0.97
CA LEU A 176 14.13 15.97 -1.75
C LEU A 176 12.81 15.28 -1.40
N VAL A 177 12.78 13.93 -1.38
CA VAL A 177 11.57 13.15 -1.04
C VAL A 177 11.07 13.45 0.37
N VAL A 178 11.97 13.56 1.34
CA VAL A 178 11.62 13.92 2.70
C VAL A 178 11.07 15.35 2.76
N CYS A 179 11.72 16.32 2.10
CA CYS A 179 11.25 17.71 2.03
C CYS A 179 9.85 17.81 1.39
N LEU A 180 9.57 17.05 0.33
CA LEU A 180 8.24 17.01 -0.30
C LEU A 180 7.16 16.51 0.66
N ASN A 181 7.45 15.49 1.48
CA ASN A 181 6.50 15.05 2.51
C ASN A 181 6.33 16.10 3.62
N PHE A 182 7.39 16.77 4.02
CA PHE A 182 7.30 17.86 5.01
C PHE A 182 6.52 19.07 4.49
N SER A 183 6.64 19.41 3.19
CA SER A 183 5.90 20.56 2.63
C SER A 183 4.38 20.36 2.66
N MET A 184 3.90 19.12 2.53
CA MET A 184 2.47 18.79 2.61
C MET A 184 1.93 18.86 4.06
N MET A 185 2.79 18.84 5.07
CA MET A 185 2.38 18.81 6.47
C MET A 185 1.64 20.09 6.89
N SER A 186 2.03 21.26 6.36
CA SER A 186 1.41 22.55 6.65
C SER A 186 0.04 22.74 6.00
N ASP A 187 -0.26 21.94 4.97
CA ASP A 187 -1.46 22.11 4.15
C ASP A 187 -2.55 21.09 4.48
N ARG A 188 -2.30 20.20 5.43
CA ARG A 188 -3.29 19.24 5.91
C ARG A 188 -4.09 19.79 7.08
N VAL A 189 -5.39 19.57 7.00
CA VAL A 189 -6.37 19.82 8.06
C VAL A 189 -6.90 18.51 8.60
N LEU A 190 -7.31 18.48 9.87
CA LEU A 190 -7.79 17.26 10.50
C LEU A 190 -9.19 16.89 9.98
N TRP A 191 -9.34 15.68 9.43
CA TRP A 191 -10.66 15.11 9.18
C TRP A 191 -11.14 14.27 10.38
N GLY A 192 -12.36 13.74 10.33
CA GLY A 192 -13.05 13.11 11.45
C GLY A 192 -12.24 12.16 12.31
N ASP A 193 -11.61 11.13 11.69
CA ASP A 193 -10.80 10.15 12.42
C ASP A 193 -9.50 10.79 12.96
N GLU A 194 -8.93 11.78 12.26
CA GLU A 194 -7.74 12.51 12.73
C GLU A 194 -8.08 13.40 13.92
N ALA A 195 -9.18 14.13 13.85
CA ALA A 195 -9.68 14.94 14.94
C ALA A 195 -10.04 14.07 16.17
N PHE A 196 -10.63 12.89 15.95
CA PHE A 196 -10.84 11.89 17.02
C PHE A 196 -9.53 11.49 17.69
N SER A 197 -8.50 11.21 16.90
CA SER A 197 -7.17 10.84 17.44
C SER A 197 -6.53 12.00 18.22
N ALA A 198 -6.63 13.22 17.70
CA ALA A 198 -6.14 14.44 18.35
C ALA A 198 -6.87 14.68 19.69
N ASN A 199 -8.20 14.65 19.69
CA ASN A 199 -9.01 14.78 20.91
C ASN A 199 -8.69 13.71 21.96
N THR A 200 -8.46 12.47 21.50
CA THR A 200 -8.07 11.37 22.38
C THR A 200 -6.70 11.61 23.01
N ALA A 201 -5.73 12.14 22.25
CA ALA A 201 -4.38 12.41 22.74
C ALA A 201 -4.34 13.53 23.81
N HIS A 202 -5.34 14.43 23.86
CA HIS A 202 -5.47 15.44 24.91
C HIS A 202 -5.79 14.82 26.29
N LYS A 203 -6.45 13.66 26.32
CA LYS A 203 -6.84 12.99 27.57
C LYS A 203 -5.61 12.49 28.34
N ASP A 204 -5.77 12.25 29.63
CA ASP A 204 -4.78 11.54 30.45
C ASP A 204 -4.62 10.07 30.01
N VAL A 205 -3.70 9.34 30.65
CA VAL A 205 -3.38 7.95 30.29
C VAL A 205 -4.61 7.04 30.46
N ASP A 206 -5.34 7.21 31.55
CA ASP A 206 -6.54 6.42 31.86
C ASP A 206 -7.71 6.79 30.96
N GLY A 207 -7.88 8.08 30.66
CA GLY A 207 -8.88 8.58 29.71
C GLY A 207 -8.67 8.03 28.30
N ILE A 208 -7.43 7.88 27.84
CA ILE A 208 -7.13 7.20 26.57
C ILE A 208 -7.62 5.75 26.62
N LEU A 209 -7.30 4.99 27.68
CA LEU A 209 -7.75 3.60 27.81
C LEU A 209 -9.29 3.49 27.85
N GLN A 210 -9.99 4.43 28.53
CA GLN A 210 -11.45 4.47 28.53
C GLN A 210 -12.02 4.69 27.12
N VAL A 211 -11.45 5.65 26.35
CA VAL A 211 -11.87 5.87 24.95
C VAL A 211 -11.69 4.60 24.11
N LEU A 212 -10.54 3.93 24.25
CA LEU A 212 -10.24 2.71 23.50
C LEU A 212 -11.12 1.52 23.91
N TYR A 213 -11.63 1.51 25.11
CA TYR A 213 -12.53 0.46 25.57
C TYR A 213 -13.98 0.65 25.13
N TYR A 214 -14.48 1.89 25.20
CA TYR A 214 -15.89 2.17 24.97
C TYR A 214 -16.24 2.64 23.57
N TRP A 215 -15.31 3.38 22.90
CA TRP A 215 -15.63 4.15 21.70
C TRP A 215 -14.79 3.79 20.49
N ASP A 216 -13.57 3.27 20.69
CA ASP A 216 -12.67 2.94 19.60
C ASP A 216 -12.23 1.49 19.63
N ASN A 217 -12.04 0.89 18.45
CA ASN A 217 -11.63 -0.50 18.31
C ASN A 217 -10.15 -0.62 17.87
N HIS A 218 -9.31 0.39 18.11
CA HIS A 218 -7.91 0.37 17.70
C HIS A 218 -6.96 0.11 18.89
N PRO A 219 -5.77 -0.46 18.66
CA PRO A 219 -4.75 -0.65 19.68
C PRO A 219 -4.12 0.68 20.16
N PRO A 220 -3.49 0.70 21.37
CA PRO A 220 -3.18 1.93 22.10
C PRO A 220 -1.91 2.66 21.68
N LEU A 221 -0.95 1.99 21.00
CA LEU A 221 0.42 2.49 20.84
C LEU A 221 0.47 3.85 20.13
N TYR A 222 -0.38 4.03 19.11
CA TYR A 222 -0.40 5.28 18.35
C TYR A 222 -0.96 6.46 19.18
N TYR A 223 -1.96 6.24 20.02
CA TYR A 223 -2.54 7.31 20.87
C TYR A 223 -1.54 7.80 21.91
N TYR A 224 -0.78 6.89 22.51
CA TYR A 224 0.32 7.26 23.41
C TYR A 224 1.48 7.94 22.69
N TRP A 225 1.75 7.54 21.45
CA TRP A 225 2.70 8.20 20.57
C TRP A 225 2.29 9.65 20.28
N LEU A 226 1.03 9.88 19.90
CA LEU A 226 0.48 11.22 19.70
C LEU A 226 0.54 12.06 20.98
N LYS A 227 0.13 11.48 22.11
CA LYS A 227 0.21 12.14 23.41
C LYS A 227 1.63 12.57 23.75
N LEU A 228 2.62 11.72 23.49
CA LEU A 228 4.03 12.08 23.71
C LEU A 228 4.42 13.32 22.90
N PHE A 229 4.06 13.37 21.60
CA PHE A 229 4.36 14.53 20.75
C PHE A 229 3.60 15.78 21.21
N GLY A 230 2.32 15.66 21.52
CA GLY A 230 1.51 16.73 22.05
C GLY A 230 2.09 17.30 23.35
N THR A 231 2.54 16.45 24.26
CA THR A 231 3.16 16.87 25.54
C THR A 231 4.51 17.58 25.33
N LEU A 232 5.32 17.13 24.36
CA LEU A 232 6.66 17.68 24.10
C LEU A 232 6.64 18.97 23.27
N PHE A 233 5.74 19.05 22.28
CA PHE A 233 5.76 20.10 21.25
C PHE A 233 4.46 20.93 21.17
N GLY A 234 3.47 20.61 22.03
CA GLY A 234 2.15 21.22 22.04
C GLY A 234 1.13 20.49 21.16
N TYR A 235 -0.13 20.60 21.54
CA TYR A 235 -1.27 19.92 20.92
C TYR A 235 -1.82 20.75 19.74
N LYS A 236 -1.07 20.83 18.64
CA LYS A 236 -1.42 21.59 17.43
C LYS A 236 -1.45 20.68 16.22
N VAL A 237 -2.26 21.03 15.21
CA VAL A 237 -2.42 20.25 13.97
C VAL A 237 -1.06 19.87 13.34
N PRO A 238 -0.09 20.79 13.13
CA PRO A 238 1.20 20.41 12.54
C PRO A 238 2.00 19.42 13.39
N VAL A 239 1.86 19.46 14.72
CA VAL A 239 2.56 18.52 15.63
C VAL A 239 1.99 17.11 15.49
N PHE A 240 0.69 16.97 15.32
CA PHE A 240 0.07 15.67 15.10
C PHE A 240 0.47 15.06 13.75
N HIS A 241 0.51 15.87 12.68
CA HIS A 241 1.03 15.40 11.38
C HIS A 241 2.53 15.06 11.47
N LEU A 242 3.32 15.84 12.21
CA LEU A 242 4.73 15.52 12.47
C LEU A 242 4.87 14.17 13.18
N ALA A 243 4.03 13.88 14.19
CA ALA A 243 4.05 12.60 14.89
C ALA A 243 3.79 11.42 13.94
N SER A 244 2.92 11.59 12.95
CA SER A 244 2.65 10.58 11.92
C SER A 244 3.79 10.47 10.89
N LEU A 245 4.45 11.57 10.54
CA LEU A 245 5.54 11.60 9.56
C LEU A 245 6.85 11.01 10.10
N VAL A 246 7.12 11.13 11.42
CA VAL A 246 8.37 10.62 12.03
C VAL A 246 8.59 9.12 11.80
N PRO A 247 7.62 8.21 11.93
CA PRO A 247 7.79 6.80 11.55
C PRO A 247 8.27 6.58 10.12
N PHE A 248 7.76 7.34 9.15
CA PHE A 248 8.24 7.31 7.77
C PHE A 248 9.72 7.70 7.67
N VAL A 249 10.13 8.81 8.31
CA VAL A 249 11.54 9.25 8.33
C VAL A 249 12.44 8.21 8.97
N ILE A 250 12.01 7.57 10.07
CA ILE A 250 12.74 6.46 10.70
C ILE A 250 12.87 5.30 9.71
N GLY A 251 11.82 4.95 8.99
CA GLY A 251 11.84 3.91 7.94
C GLY A 251 12.88 4.19 6.86
N ILE A 252 12.94 5.43 6.35
CA ILE A 252 13.96 5.89 5.39
C ILE A 252 15.39 5.72 5.97
N VAL A 253 15.61 6.18 7.21
CA VAL A 253 16.91 6.06 7.87
C VAL A 253 17.30 4.59 8.02
N LEU A 254 16.40 3.72 8.45
CA LEU A 254 16.65 2.29 8.55
C LEU A 254 16.94 1.65 7.19
N ALA A 255 16.20 2.03 6.15
CA ALA A 255 16.42 1.54 4.78
C ALA A 255 17.83 1.90 4.29
N LEU A 256 18.27 3.15 4.47
CA LEU A 256 19.56 3.65 3.99
C LEU A 256 20.76 3.35 4.92
N THR A 257 20.52 2.90 6.15
CA THR A 257 21.61 2.57 7.08
C THR A 257 21.73 1.07 7.33
N VAL A 258 20.63 0.40 7.66
CA VAL A 258 20.58 -1.00 8.09
C VAL A 258 20.28 -1.92 6.90
N VAL A 259 19.16 -1.68 6.18
CA VAL A 259 18.69 -2.53 5.09
C VAL A 259 19.68 -2.55 3.92
N ARG A 260 20.23 -1.39 3.55
CA ARG A 260 21.21 -1.28 2.45
C ARG A 260 22.47 -2.12 2.65
N LYS A 261 22.87 -2.43 3.91
CA LYS A 261 24.06 -3.25 4.17
C LYS A 261 23.92 -4.67 3.63
N HIS A 262 22.69 -5.17 3.55
CA HIS A 262 22.38 -6.53 3.08
C HIS A 262 21.91 -6.58 1.63
N PHE A 263 21.33 -5.49 1.13
CA PHE A 263 20.68 -5.48 -0.18
C PHE A 263 21.33 -4.51 -1.18
N GLY A 264 22.17 -3.59 -0.71
CA GLY A 264 22.83 -2.58 -1.53
C GLY A 264 22.04 -1.26 -1.60
N LEU A 265 22.75 -0.20 -2.03
CA LEU A 265 22.19 1.16 -2.04
C LEU A 265 21.10 1.33 -3.11
N LEU A 266 21.37 0.87 -4.34
CA LEU A 266 20.41 1.00 -5.46
C LEU A 266 19.07 0.28 -5.16
N PRO A 267 19.04 -0.98 -4.67
CA PRO A 267 17.81 -1.59 -4.16
C PRO A 267 17.14 -0.80 -3.03
N ALA A 268 17.90 -0.29 -2.05
CA ALA A 268 17.34 0.49 -0.95
C ALA A 268 16.68 1.81 -1.42
N THR A 269 17.10 2.35 -2.57
CA THR A 269 16.50 3.56 -3.15
C THR A 269 15.05 3.32 -3.63
N PHE A 270 14.68 2.09 -4.03
CA PHE A 270 13.27 1.75 -4.31
C PHE A 270 12.38 1.95 -3.09
N PHE A 271 12.88 1.60 -1.89
CA PHE A 271 12.15 1.87 -0.66
C PHE A 271 11.88 3.37 -0.50
N VAL A 272 12.90 4.20 -0.64
CA VAL A 272 12.77 5.67 -0.53
C VAL A 272 11.75 6.21 -1.52
N MET A 273 11.82 5.77 -2.79
CA MET A 273 10.93 6.24 -3.84
C MET A 273 9.48 5.90 -3.58
N ILE A 274 9.20 4.62 -3.30
CA ILE A 274 7.81 4.15 -3.20
C ILE A 274 7.19 4.58 -1.87
N SER A 275 7.93 4.44 -0.74
CA SER A 275 7.40 4.85 0.56
C SER A 275 7.25 6.36 0.71
N GLY A 276 7.98 7.17 -0.07
CA GLY A 276 7.90 8.62 0.02
C GLY A 276 7.06 9.30 -1.06
N LEU A 277 6.84 8.65 -2.22
CA LEU A 277 6.15 9.25 -3.37
C LEU A 277 5.02 8.36 -3.94
N GLY A 278 4.78 7.17 -3.39
CA GLY A 278 3.59 6.38 -3.69
C GLY A 278 2.34 7.12 -3.20
N GLN A 279 1.26 7.15 -4.00
CA GLN A 279 0.05 7.90 -3.67
C GLN A 279 -0.51 7.47 -2.29
N ALA A 280 -0.64 6.18 -2.04
CA ALA A 280 -1.06 5.67 -0.73
C ALA A 280 -0.08 6.07 0.40
N CYS A 281 1.23 6.14 0.10
CA CYS A 281 2.23 6.52 1.08
C CYS A 281 2.15 8.02 1.41
N LEU A 282 1.97 8.89 0.40
CA LEU A 282 1.78 10.33 0.60
C LEU A 282 0.55 10.65 1.46
N GLU A 283 -0.52 9.87 1.31
CA GLU A 283 -1.74 10.00 2.12
C GLU A 283 -1.49 9.54 3.57
N TYR A 284 -1.04 8.30 3.75
CA TYR A 284 -1.00 7.65 5.06
C TYR A 284 0.25 7.95 5.90
N ASN A 285 1.33 8.48 5.31
CA ASN A 285 2.50 8.94 6.07
C ASN A 285 2.19 10.16 6.94
N LEU A 286 1.24 11.00 6.51
CA LEU A 286 0.87 12.24 7.18
C LEU A 286 -0.45 12.13 7.94
N GLU A 287 -1.26 11.12 7.65
CA GLU A 287 -2.56 10.95 8.31
C GLU A 287 -2.36 10.75 9.82
N VAL A 288 -3.10 11.54 10.62
CA VAL A 288 -3.04 11.51 12.10
C VAL A 288 -3.77 10.24 12.59
N ARG A 289 -3.29 9.11 12.07
CA ARG A 289 -3.73 7.74 12.39
C ARG A 289 -2.52 6.80 12.45
N MET A 290 -2.73 5.62 12.97
CA MET A 290 -1.69 4.63 13.28
C MET A 290 -0.96 4.03 12.07
N TYR A 291 -1.33 4.36 10.84
CA TYR A 291 -0.91 3.63 9.64
C TYR A 291 0.59 3.72 9.36
N ALA A 292 1.18 4.92 9.44
CA ALA A 292 2.63 5.10 9.23
C ALA A 292 3.47 4.37 10.31
N LEU A 293 3.01 4.39 11.57
CA LEU A 293 3.67 3.67 12.66
C LEU A 293 3.58 2.16 12.46
N ALA A 294 2.40 1.65 12.08
CA ALA A 294 2.20 0.25 11.79
C ALA A 294 3.03 -0.22 10.57
N PHE A 295 3.13 0.61 9.53
CA PHE A 295 4.00 0.37 8.37
C PHE A 295 5.47 0.20 8.79
N LEU A 296 6.01 1.12 9.60
CA LEU A 296 7.38 1.03 10.14
C LEU A 296 7.58 -0.26 10.94
N CYS A 297 6.62 -0.62 11.79
CA CYS A 297 6.72 -1.82 12.62
C CYS A 297 6.69 -3.11 11.79
N VAL A 298 5.83 -3.19 10.76
CA VAL A 298 5.78 -4.32 9.82
C VAL A 298 7.07 -4.42 9.00
N MET A 299 7.60 -3.28 8.52
CA MET A 299 8.91 -3.20 7.85
C MET A 299 10.02 -3.77 8.73
N GLY A 300 10.09 -3.32 9.99
CA GLY A 300 11.10 -3.79 10.97
C GLY A 300 10.99 -5.27 11.25
N CYS A 301 9.76 -5.79 11.41
CA CYS A 301 9.48 -7.21 11.58
C CYS A 301 9.93 -8.03 10.36
N PHE A 302 9.64 -7.59 9.15
CA PHE A 302 10.02 -8.28 7.91
C PHE A 302 11.54 -8.27 7.69
N TYR A 303 12.21 -7.16 7.98
CA TYR A 303 13.67 -7.13 7.97
C TYR A 303 14.28 -8.11 9.00
N CYS A 304 13.74 -8.16 10.22
CA CYS A 304 14.15 -9.14 11.23
C CYS A 304 13.85 -10.58 10.79
N SER A 305 12.73 -10.84 10.10
CA SER A 305 12.42 -12.14 9.50
C SER A 305 13.54 -12.60 8.54
N TYR A 306 13.94 -11.72 7.60
CA TYR A 306 15.07 -11.99 6.72
C TYR A 306 16.36 -12.32 7.53
N ARG A 307 16.67 -11.53 8.57
CA ARG A 307 17.86 -11.74 9.41
C ARG A 307 17.78 -13.03 10.22
N VAL A 308 16.60 -13.40 10.70
CA VAL A 308 16.36 -14.69 11.37
C VAL A 308 16.62 -15.86 10.44
N ILE A 309 16.18 -15.76 9.17
CA ILE A 309 16.43 -16.76 8.13
C ILE A 309 17.93 -16.84 7.79
N ALA A 310 18.64 -15.70 7.78
CA ALA A 310 20.03 -15.62 7.41
C ALA A 310 20.99 -16.18 8.49
N ASP A 311 20.82 -15.74 9.74
CA ASP A 311 21.77 -16.03 10.83
C ASP A 311 21.16 -16.78 12.03
N GLY A 312 19.83 -16.80 12.19
CA GLY A 312 19.13 -17.54 13.25
C GLY A 312 19.50 -17.15 14.68
N ASN A 313 20.05 -15.96 14.87
CA ASN A 313 20.61 -15.50 16.12
C ASN A 313 19.50 -15.06 17.11
N ARG A 314 19.75 -15.17 18.41
CA ARG A 314 18.76 -14.84 19.45
C ARG A 314 18.34 -13.37 19.43
N LYS A 315 19.26 -12.44 19.10
CA LYS A 315 18.98 -11.01 19.04
C LYS A 315 18.02 -10.67 17.89
N THR A 316 18.18 -11.34 16.73
CA THR A 316 17.30 -11.13 15.59
C THR A 316 15.88 -11.69 15.83
N TRP A 317 15.77 -12.84 16.55
CA TRP A 317 14.48 -13.35 17.01
C TRP A 317 13.80 -12.40 18.00
N ALA A 318 14.54 -11.89 18.99
CA ALA A 318 14.01 -10.91 19.94
C ALA A 318 13.57 -9.62 19.24
N GLY A 319 14.39 -9.12 18.30
CA GLY A 319 14.03 -7.96 17.48
C GLY A 319 12.75 -8.19 16.67
N MET A 320 12.57 -9.39 16.09
CA MET A 320 11.35 -9.74 15.36
C MET A 320 10.12 -9.72 16.28
N VAL A 321 10.22 -10.29 17.49
CA VAL A 321 9.13 -10.27 18.48
C VAL A 321 8.78 -8.84 18.90
N LEU A 322 9.79 -8.00 19.17
CA LEU A 322 9.57 -6.60 19.58
C LEU A 322 8.87 -5.79 18.48
N TRP A 323 9.32 -5.90 17.22
CA TRP A 323 8.67 -5.23 16.10
C TRP A 323 7.26 -5.78 15.85
N ALA A 324 7.06 -7.10 16.01
CA ALA A 324 5.75 -7.72 15.89
C ALA A 324 4.79 -7.22 16.98
N LEU A 325 5.23 -7.09 18.22
CA LEU A 325 4.43 -6.51 19.31
C LEU A 325 4.08 -5.06 19.03
N ALA A 326 5.05 -4.25 18.59
CA ALA A 326 4.80 -2.86 18.23
C ALA A 326 3.78 -2.75 17.08
N ALA A 327 3.85 -3.61 16.06
CA ALA A 327 2.86 -3.69 14.99
C ALA A 327 1.46 -4.07 15.52
N ALA A 328 1.38 -5.08 16.38
CA ALA A 328 0.14 -5.57 16.98
C ALA A 328 -0.53 -4.52 17.88
N TYR A 329 0.27 -3.78 18.64
CA TYR A 329 -0.19 -2.66 19.46
C TYR A 329 -0.48 -1.37 18.67
N SER A 330 -0.13 -1.35 17.36
CA SER A 330 -0.46 -0.22 16.46
C SER A 330 -1.74 -0.47 15.67
N HIS A 331 -1.92 -1.66 15.06
CA HIS A 331 -3.06 -1.92 14.16
C HIS A 331 -3.39 -3.42 14.04
N TYR A 332 -4.68 -3.79 14.01
CA TYR A 332 -5.10 -5.20 13.98
C TYR A 332 -4.74 -5.94 12.67
N TYR A 333 -4.80 -5.28 11.52
CA TYR A 333 -4.33 -5.91 10.28
C TYR A 333 -2.79 -6.06 10.25
N ALA A 334 -2.07 -5.17 10.93
CA ALA A 334 -0.63 -5.36 11.15
C ALA A 334 -0.36 -6.54 12.10
N LEU A 335 -1.18 -6.77 13.14
CA LEU A 335 -1.13 -7.96 13.99
C LEU A 335 -1.27 -9.24 13.14
N VAL A 336 -2.27 -9.30 12.24
CA VAL A 336 -2.47 -10.46 11.36
C VAL A 336 -1.26 -10.68 10.45
N ALA A 337 -0.76 -9.60 9.82
CA ALA A 337 0.39 -9.66 8.92
C ALA A 337 1.65 -10.20 9.64
N VAL A 338 1.99 -9.65 10.82
CA VAL A 338 3.18 -10.11 11.55
C VAL A 338 3.00 -11.51 12.14
N GLY A 339 1.80 -11.91 12.52
CA GLY A 339 1.50 -13.27 12.98
C GLY A 339 1.76 -14.31 11.88
N ILE A 340 1.24 -14.06 10.67
CA ILE A 340 1.49 -14.88 9.48
C ILE A 340 2.98 -14.89 9.13
N MET A 341 3.63 -13.73 9.16
CA MET A 341 5.06 -13.58 8.89
C MET A 341 5.91 -14.38 9.88
N MET A 342 5.64 -14.31 11.17
CA MET A 342 6.35 -15.08 12.20
C MET A 342 6.20 -16.58 11.99
N PHE A 343 5.00 -17.04 11.67
CA PHE A 343 4.72 -18.44 11.38
C PHE A 343 5.55 -18.95 10.19
N PHE A 344 5.46 -18.27 9.04
CA PHE A 344 6.21 -18.69 7.84
C PHE A 344 7.73 -18.50 7.99
N THR A 345 8.19 -17.54 8.79
CA THR A 345 9.61 -17.41 9.15
C THR A 345 10.07 -18.64 9.94
N GLY A 346 9.29 -19.10 10.92
CA GLY A 346 9.57 -20.33 11.66
C GLY A 346 9.64 -21.56 10.74
N VAL A 347 8.70 -21.69 9.80
CA VAL A 347 8.69 -22.74 8.79
C VAL A 347 9.92 -22.67 7.88
N ALA A 348 10.29 -21.48 7.39
CA ALA A 348 11.47 -21.28 6.55
C ALA A 348 12.76 -21.68 7.26
N VAL A 349 12.92 -21.27 8.52
CA VAL A 349 14.05 -21.66 9.36
C VAL A 349 14.10 -23.16 9.59
N TRP A 350 12.96 -23.79 9.83
CA TRP A 350 12.91 -25.24 9.99
C TRP A 350 13.27 -25.99 8.71
N ILE A 351 12.78 -25.55 7.56
CA ILE A 351 13.13 -26.15 6.26
C ILE A 351 14.62 -26.01 5.98
N LYS A 352 15.19 -24.82 6.22
CA LYS A 352 16.60 -24.51 5.92
C LYS A 352 17.56 -25.23 6.84
N TYR A 353 17.37 -25.18 8.16
CA TYR A 353 18.34 -25.64 9.16
C TYR A 353 18.02 -27.02 9.76
N ARG A 354 16.77 -27.48 9.62
CA ARG A 354 16.33 -28.79 10.14
C ARG A 354 16.47 -28.95 11.69
N GLY A 355 16.34 -30.16 12.17
CA GLY A 355 16.47 -30.51 13.57
C GLY A 355 15.47 -29.78 14.46
N LYS A 356 15.91 -29.36 15.66
CA LYS A 356 15.08 -28.67 16.66
C LYS A 356 14.97 -27.15 16.46
N THR A 357 15.30 -26.61 15.27
CA THR A 357 15.27 -25.16 14.99
C THR A 357 13.87 -24.59 15.06
N TRP A 358 12.82 -25.37 14.78
CA TRP A 358 11.42 -25.00 14.92
C TRP A 358 11.07 -24.53 16.35
N ILE A 359 11.80 -25.03 17.39
CA ILE A 359 11.58 -24.62 18.80
C ILE A 359 11.78 -23.11 18.97
N LYS A 360 12.77 -22.52 18.28
CA LYS A 360 12.99 -21.05 18.35
C LYS A 360 11.80 -20.28 17.80
N GLY A 361 11.19 -20.77 16.71
CA GLY A 361 9.98 -20.19 16.16
C GLY A 361 8.78 -20.26 17.12
N VAL A 362 8.58 -21.43 17.75
CA VAL A 362 7.52 -21.62 18.77
C VAL A 362 7.77 -20.69 19.95
N LEU A 363 9.00 -20.63 20.47
CA LEU A 363 9.35 -19.74 21.59
C LEU A 363 9.10 -18.26 21.24
N ALA A 364 9.39 -17.83 20.01
CA ALA A 364 9.11 -16.47 19.55
C ALA A 364 7.60 -16.19 19.51
N ILE A 365 6.80 -17.14 19.02
CA ILE A 365 5.33 -17.03 19.00
C ILE A 365 4.77 -16.98 20.43
N VAL A 366 5.26 -17.85 21.34
CA VAL A 366 4.87 -17.84 22.75
C VAL A 366 5.22 -16.50 23.41
N ALA A 367 6.45 -16.01 23.19
CA ALA A 367 6.88 -14.71 23.73
C ALA A 367 6.01 -13.56 23.19
N PHE A 368 5.62 -13.61 21.90
CA PHE A 368 4.70 -12.67 21.31
C PHE A 368 3.32 -12.70 22.01
N PHE A 369 2.73 -13.88 22.20
CA PHE A 369 1.43 -14.00 22.89
C PHE A 369 1.49 -13.56 24.35
N ILE A 370 2.57 -13.85 25.06
CA ILE A 370 2.78 -13.33 26.42
C ILE A 370 2.82 -11.80 26.41
N GLY A 371 3.60 -11.19 25.50
CA GLY A 371 3.68 -9.74 25.38
C GLY A 371 2.38 -9.07 24.93
N TYR A 372 1.52 -9.77 24.18
CA TYR A 372 0.24 -9.25 23.71
C TYR A 372 -0.93 -9.55 24.66
N ALA A 373 -0.75 -10.47 25.63
CA ALA A 373 -1.79 -10.90 26.56
C ALA A 373 -2.49 -9.74 27.30
N PRO A 374 -1.80 -8.66 27.76
CA PRO A 374 -2.45 -7.54 28.42
C PRO A 374 -3.53 -6.85 27.56
N TRP A 375 -3.41 -6.91 26.24
CA TRP A 375 -4.35 -6.27 25.31
C TRP A 375 -5.53 -7.18 24.91
N LEU A 376 -5.50 -8.47 25.21
CA LEU A 376 -6.54 -9.43 24.79
C LEU A 376 -7.93 -9.06 25.34
N TYR A 377 -8.00 -8.46 26.52
CA TYR A 377 -9.26 -8.02 27.10
C TYR A 377 -9.91 -6.91 26.25
N PHE A 378 -9.15 -5.88 25.86
CA PHE A 378 -9.61 -4.80 24.99
C PHE A 378 -9.92 -5.31 23.58
N PHE A 379 -9.11 -6.20 23.06
CA PHE A 379 -9.34 -6.85 21.76
C PHE A 379 -10.70 -7.59 21.73
N TYR A 380 -11.01 -8.36 22.78
CA TYR A 380 -12.28 -9.06 22.89
C TYR A 380 -13.47 -8.09 23.00
N ALA A 381 -13.34 -7.00 23.75
CA ALA A 381 -14.36 -5.95 23.84
C ALA A 381 -14.61 -5.31 22.46
N GLY A 382 -13.55 -4.98 21.72
CA GLY A 382 -13.63 -4.46 20.36
C GLY A 382 -14.34 -5.40 19.39
N LEU A 383 -14.04 -6.71 19.41
CA LEU A 383 -14.75 -7.71 18.60
C LEU A 383 -16.26 -7.74 18.90
N LYS A 384 -16.63 -7.63 20.17
CA LYS A 384 -18.04 -7.60 20.58
C LYS A 384 -18.75 -6.35 20.06
N ASN A 385 -18.08 -5.19 20.06
CA ASN A 385 -18.62 -3.95 19.52
C ASN A 385 -18.86 -4.05 18.01
N VAL A 386 -17.89 -4.57 17.26
CA VAL A 386 -18.01 -4.78 15.81
C VAL A 386 -19.16 -5.74 15.46
N SER A 387 -19.40 -6.78 16.26
CA SER A 387 -20.49 -7.74 16.01
C SER A 387 -21.90 -7.14 16.13
N ARG A 388 -22.04 -6.01 16.82
CA ARG A 388 -23.33 -5.29 16.98
C ARG A 388 -23.68 -4.42 15.78
N GLY A 389 -22.71 -4.01 14.98
CA GLY A 389 -22.89 -3.22 13.78
C GLY A 389 -21.54 -2.63 13.31
N TRP A 390 -21.34 -2.59 12.01
CA TRP A 390 -20.15 -2.02 11.40
C TRP A 390 -20.57 -1.05 10.31
N TRP A 391 -19.80 0.02 10.14
CA TRP A 391 -20.16 1.12 9.23
C TRP A 391 -20.00 0.77 7.75
N MET A 392 -19.18 -0.24 7.41
CA MET A 392 -18.98 -0.67 6.04
C MET A 392 -20.12 -1.57 5.57
N THR A 393 -20.60 -1.34 4.36
CA THR A 393 -21.68 -2.11 3.73
C THR A 393 -21.19 -3.06 2.64
N GLU A 394 -20.02 -2.78 2.07
CA GLU A 394 -19.46 -3.53 0.94
C GLU A 394 -18.06 -4.06 1.26
N ILE A 395 -17.71 -5.20 0.67
CA ILE A 395 -16.36 -5.77 0.77
C ILE A 395 -15.49 -5.12 -0.31
N LEU A 396 -14.32 -4.62 0.08
CA LEU A 396 -13.35 -4.03 -0.82
C LEU A 396 -12.94 -5.01 -1.94
N GLY A 397 -12.84 -4.56 -3.18
CA GLY A 397 -12.35 -5.36 -4.29
C GLY A 397 -10.88 -5.80 -4.12
N LEU A 398 -10.53 -6.96 -4.68
CA LEU A 398 -9.14 -7.45 -4.64
C LEU A 398 -8.19 -6.50 -5.38
N ASP A 399 -8.64 -5.92 -6.45
CA ASP A 399 -7.95 -4.93 -7.26
C ASP A 399 -7.56 -3.70 -6.41
N GLN A 400 -8.53 -3.11 -5.71
CA GLN A 400 -8.31 -1.99 -4.80
C GLN A 400 -7.40 -2.37 -3.62
N SER A 401 -7.52 -3.60 -3.12
CA SER A 401 -6.65 -4.12 -2.06
C SER A 401 -5.20 -4.23 -2.53
N LEU A 402 -4.96 -4.74 -3.74
CA LEU A 402 -3.63 -4.84 -4.32
C LEU A 402 -3.06 -3.47 -4.69
N GLU A 403 -3.91 -2.51 -5.12
CA GLU A 403 -3.51 -1.14 -5.40
C GLU A 403 -2.82 -0.51 -4.19
N ILE A 404 -3.45 -0.54 -3.03
CA ILE A 404 -2.89 0.01 -1.79
C ILE A 404 -1.60 -0.71 -1.39
N VAL A 405 -1.60 -2.05 -1.39
CA VAL A 405 -0.43 -2.85 -1.00
C VAL A 405 0.77 -2.60 -1.91
N MET A 406 0.56 -2.24 -3.17
CA MET A 406 1.62 -1.98 -4.16
C MET A 406 1.98 -0.49 -4.32
N GLY A 407 1.66 0.36 -3.33
CA GLY A 407 2.09 1.76 -3.28
C GLY A 407 1.06 2.77 -3.77
N GLY A 408 -0.16 2.33 -4.07
CA GLY A 408 -1.27 3.20 -4.48
C GLY A 408 -1.36 3.40 -5.99
N ARG A 409 -2.28 4.27 -6.40
CA ARG A 409 -2.60 4.54 -7.79
C ARG A 409 -1.37 4.97 -8.61
N GLY A 410 -1.25 4.53 -9.84
CA GLY A 410 -0.13 4.81 -10.73
C GLY A 410 1.10 3.92 -10.46
N MET A 411 1.60 3.86 -9.21
CA MET A 411 2.78 3.04 -8.90
C MET A 411 2.48 1.54 -8.86
N ASN A 412 1.26 1.12 -8.50
CA ASN A 412 0.86 -0.28 -8.49
C ASN A 412 1.10 -0.98 -9.84
N GLY A 413 0.91 -0.27 -10.95
CA GLY A 413 1.14 -0.78 -12.30
C GLY A 413 2.61 -1.15 -12.60
N ILE A 414 3.56 -0.65 -11.82
CA ILE A 414 4.99 -0.98 -11.93
C ILE A 414 5.43 -1.90 -10.80
N VAL A 415 5.05 -1.58 -9.57
CA VAL A 415 5.49 -2.32 -8.37
C VAL A 415 4.96 -3.75 -8.38
N PHE A 416 3.69 -3.95 -8.70
CA PHE A 416 3.09 -5.29 -8.73
C PHE A 416 3.78 -6.25 -9.70
N PRO A 417 3.92 -5.94 -11.01
CA PRO A 417 4.59 -6.83 -11.94
C PRO A 417 6.06 -7.05 -11.60
N LEU A 418 6.77 -6.05 -11.04
CA LEU A 418 8.16 -6.21 -10.62
C LEU A 418 8.30 -7.14 -9.41
N VAL A 419 7.41 -7.04 -8.41
CA VAL A 419 7.40 -7.95 -7.26
C VAL A 419 7.16 -9.39 -7.72
N ILE A 420 6.19 -9.62 -8.61
CA ILE A 420 5.92 -10.95 -9.18
C ILE A 420 7.11 -11.44 -10.00
N LEU A 421 7.67 -10.60 -10.89
CA LEU A 421 8.85 -10.93 -11.69
C LEU A 421 10.01 -11.38 -10.80
N PHE A 422 10.37 -10.58 -9.79
CA PHE A 422 11.49 -10.89 -8.91
C PHE A 422 11.22 -12.14 -8.07
N LEU A 423 9.99 -12.34 -7.60
CA LEU A 423 9.60 -13.57 -6.90
C LEU A 423 9.78 -14.80 -7.80
N VAL A 424 9.25 -14.77 -9.03
CA VAL A 424 9.34 -15.89 -9.97
C VAL A 424 10.79 -16.16 -10.35
N VAL A 425 11.57 -15.13 -10.68
CA VAL A 425 12.99 -15.29 -11.06
C VAL A 425 13.80 -15.89 -9.91
N THR A 426 13.65 -15.36 -8.68
CA THR A 426 14.40 -15.86 -7.53
C THR A 426 14.01 -17.29 -7.18
N LEU A 427 12.72 -17.61 -7.21
CA LEU A 427 12.23 -18.98 -6.97
C LEU A 427 12.75 -19.96 -8.06
N ALA A 428 12.67 -19.58 -9.33
CA ALA A 428 13.09 -20.44 -10.44
C ALA A 428 14.59 -20.74 -10.39
N VAL A 429 15.41 -19.73 -10.13
CA VAL A 429 16.87 -19.88 -10.08
C VAL A 429 17.31 -20.65 -8.84
N ASP A 430 16.86 -20.26 -7.67
CA ASP A 430 17.32 -20.85 -6.41
C ASP A 430 16.72 -22.24 -6.16
N SER A 431 15.57 -22.58 -6.76
CA SER A 431 15.05 -23.94 -6.73
C SER A 431 15.86 -24.93 -7.58
N SER A 432 16.88 -24.44 -8.29
CA SER A 432 17.69 -25.25 -9.20
C SER A 432 16.85 -25.98 -10.27
N VAL A 433 15.72 -25.37 -10.68
CA VAL A 433 14.88 -25.90 -11.75
C VAL A 433 15.68 -26.00 -13.05
N PHE A 434 16.64 -25.06 -13.21
CA PHE A 434 17.53 -25.03 -14.35
C PHE A 434 18.98 -25.11 -13.89
N SER A 435 19.73 -26.11 -14.35
CA SER A 435 21.19 -26.16 -14.24
C SER A 435 21.81 -25.83 -15.59
N VAL A 436 22.80 -24.94 -15.56
CA VAL A 436 23.58 -24.58 -16.77
C VAL A 436 24.87 -25.40 -16.75
N GLU A 437 24.97 -26.38 -17.62
CA GLU A 437 26.16 -27.19 -17.82
C GLU A 437 26.84 -26.84 -19.16
N LYS A 438 28.02 -27.44 -19.45
CA LYS A 438 28.75 -27.08 -20.67
C LYS A 438 28.01 -27.48 -21.95
N ASP A 439 27.12 -28.45 -21.88
CA ASP A 439 26.33 -29.01 -22.97
C ASP A 439 24.91 -28.43 -23.08
N GLY A 440 24.50 -27.52 -22.15
CA GLY A 440 23.23 -26.82 -22.25
C GLY A 440 22.53 -26.58 -20.92
N VAL A 441 21.24 -26.25 -21.00
CA VAL A 441 20.38 -26.00 -19.82
C VAL A 441 19.55 -27.25 -19.55
N HIS A 442 19.73 -27.83 -18.38
CA HIS A 442 18.99 -29.02 -17.94
C HIS A 442 17.95 -28.64 -16.89
N MET A 443 16.78 -29.34 -16.97
CA MET A 443 15.75 -29.19 -15.91
C MET A 443 16.01 -30.24 -14.82
N GLN A 444 15.98 -29.79 -13.58
CA GLN A 444 16.10 -30.65 -12.39
C GLN A 444 14.82 -30.56 -11.54
N LYS A 445 14.64 -31.50 -10.61
CA LYS A 445 13.55 -31.43 -9.64
C LYS A 445 13.77 -30.23 -8.71
N PRO A 446 12.76 -29.36 -8.52
CA PRO A 446 12.89 -28.20 -7.64
C PRO A 446 13.27 -28.62 -6.23
N SER A 447 14.23 -27.93 -5.62
CA SER A 447 14.63 -28.15 -4.24
C SER A 447 14.57 -26.87 -3.43
N VAL A 448 13.64 -26.79 -2.50
CA VAL A 448 13.52 -25.66 -1.54
C VAL A 448 14.74 -25.50 -0.64
N ARG A 449 15.55 -26.57 -0.47
CA ARG A 449 16.73 -26.53 0.42
C ARG A 449 17.85 -25.64 -0.09
N ASN A 450 17.92 -25.44 -1.40
CA ASN A 450 18.96 -24.66 -2.05
C ASN A 450 18.63 -23.17 -2.14
N TRP A 451 17.47 -22.76 -1.61
CA TRP A 451 17.05 -21.36 -1.66
C TRP A 451 18.02 -20.47 -0.89
N SER A 452 18.34 -19.32 -1.47
CA SER A 452 19.03 -18.24 -0.78
C SER A 452 18.17 -17.64 0.35
N ASP A 453 18.79 -16.96 1.30
CA ASP A 453 18.08 -16.26 2.36
C ASP A 453 17.09 -15.24 1.81
N LYS A 454 17.43 -14.61 0.69
CA LYS A 454 16.61 -13.65 -0.02
C LYS A 454 15.37 -14.32 -0.63
N THR A 455 15.52 -15.51 -1.20
CA THR A 455 14.41 -16.27 -1.77
C THR A 455 13.45 -16.78 -0.71
N TYR A 456 13.97 -17.28 0.42
CA TYR A 456 13.12 -17.60 1.57
C TYR A 456 12.36 -16.37 2.07
N ALA A 457 13.02 -15.21 2.19
CA ALA A 457 12.36 -13.98 2.63
C ALA A 457 11.29 -13.52 1.62
N MET A 458 11.55 -13.61 0.31
CA MET A 458 10.57 -13.32 -0.74
C MET A 458 9.34 -14.24 -0.62
N ALA A 459 9.54 -15.53 -0.39
CA ALA A 459 8.45 -16.49 -0.17
C ALA A 459 7.64 -16.16 1.10
N VAL A 460 8.31 -15.84 2.21
CA VAL A 460 7.66 -15.39 3.46
C VAL A 460 6.84 -14.12 3.21
N GLY A 461 7.39 -13.15 2.49
CA GLY A 461 6.68 -11.92 2.12
C GLY A 461 5.42 -12.20 1.30
N ALA A 462 5.54 -13.04 0.27
CA ALA A 462 4.40 -13.45 -0.55
C ALA A 462 3.31 -14.17 0.27
N CYS A 463 3.70 -15.11 1.14
CA CYS A 463 2.78 -15.79 2.07
C CYS A 463 2.13 -14.81 3.05
N THR A 464 2.87 -13.78 3.50
CA THR A 464 2.34 -12.74 4.39
C THR A 464 1.27 -11.91 3.67
N ILE A 465 1.54 -11.43 2.46
CA ILE A 465 0.57 -10.64 1.69
C ILE A 465 -0.68 -11.49 1.39
N LEU A 466 -0.50 -12.66 0.78
CA LEU A 466 -1.61 -13.52 0.39
C LEU A 466 -2.41 -14.02 1.59
N GLY A 467 -1.72 -14.43 2.66
CA GLY A 467 -2.37 -14.90 3.88
C GLY A 467 -3.15 -13.81 4.60
N THR A 468 -2.62 -12.57 4.65
CA THR A 468 -3.32 -11.44 5.27
C THR A 468 -4.56 -11.06 4.45
N LEU A 469 -4.45 -10.99 3.12
CA LEU A 469 -5.59 -10.74 2.25
C LEU A 469 -6.65 -11.85 2.37
N ALA A 470 -6.24 -13.11 2.32
CA ALA A 470 -7.15 -14.25 2.48
C ALA A 470 -7.88 -14.20 3.83
N PHE A 471 -7.16 -13.92 4.92
CA PHE A 471 -7.76 -13.77 6.24
C PHE A 471 -8.74 -12.59 6.29
N ALA A 472 -8.38 -11.44 5.73
CA ALA A 472 -9.21 -10.24 5.71
C ALA A 472 -10.52 -10.46 4.94
N TYR A 473 -10.45 -11.12 3.77
CA TYR A 473 -11.62 -11.49 2.99
C TYR A 473 -12.49 -12.52 3.71
N LEU A 474 -11.88 -13.56 4.28
CA LEU A 474 -12.62 -14.56 5.06
C LEU A 474 -13.36 -13.92 6.23
N LEU A 475 -12.68 -13.05 6.98
CA LEU A 475 -13.28 -12.34 8.10
C LEU A 475 -14.45 -11.45 7.64
N SER A 476 -14.27 -10.74 6.51
CA SER A 476 -15.30 -9.86 5.95
C SER A 476 -16.53 -10.63 5.46
N VAL A 477 -16.37 -11.86 4.99
CA VAL A 477 -17.49 -12.73 4.59
C VAL A 477 -18.19 -13.35 5.80
N VAL A 478 -17.43 -13.74 6.81
CA VAL A 478 -17.98 -14.50 7.98
C VAL A 478 -18.64 -13.56 8.99
N MET A 479 -18.07 -12.38 9.25
CA MET A 479 -18.57 -11.46 10.29
C MET A 479 -19.30 -10.26 9.68
N ALA A 480 -18.56 -9.33 9.08
CA ALA A 480 -19.06 -8.12 8.47
C ALA A 480 -18.01 -7.59 7.47
N PRO A 481 -18.37 -6.76 6.48
CA PRO A 481 -17.37 -6.08 5.65
C PRO A 481 -16.44 -5.23 6.52
N MET A 482 -15.21 -5.70 6.77
CA MET A 482 -14.26 -5.06 7.70
C MET A 482 -12.97 -4.61 7.02
N LEU A 483 -12.90 -4.73 5.69
CA LEU A 483 -11.70 -4.46 4.92
C LEU A 483 -11.79 -3.08 4.26
N ALA A 484 -11.17 -2.06 4.87
CA ALA A 484 -10.95 -0.76 4.26
C ALA A 484 -9.56 -0.66 3.62
N GLN A 485 -9.41 0.16 2.59
CA GLN A 485 -8.12 0.38 1.90
C GLN A 485 -7.01 0.74 2.89
N ARG A 486 -7.25 1.71 3.75
CA ARG A 486 -6.31 2.20 4.77
C ARG A 486 -5.80 1.13 5.73
N TYR A 487 -6.59 0.08 6.00
CA TYR A 487 -6.20 -1.01 6.88
C TYR A 487 -5.13 -1.93 6.27
N LEU A 488 -5.03 -1.95 4.94
CA LEU A 488 -4.03 -2.72 4.21
C LEU A 488 -2.71 -1.97 4.01
N TYR A 489 -2.67 -0.66 4.27
CA TYR A 489 -1.46 0.13 4.06
C TYR A 489 -0.21 -0.41 4.79
N PRO A 490 -0.25 -0.89 6.05
CA PRO A 490 0.93 -1.49 6.68
C PRO A 490 1.51 -2.68 5.92
N LEU A 491 0.69 -3.39 5.12
CA LEU A 491 1.13 -4.52 4.32
C LEU A 491 1.97 -4.10 3.11
N SER A 492 1.85 -2.84 2.65
CA SER A 492 2.70 -2.30 1.57
C SER A 492 4.18 -2.27 1.98
N ALA A 493 4.50 -2.19 3.27
CA ALA A 493 5.87 -2.33 3.76
C ALA A 493 6.51 -3.66 3.31
N VAL A 494 5.73 -4.76 3.33
CA VAL A 494 6.20 -6.08 2.88
C VAL A 494 6.48 -6.07 1.37
N ALA A 495 5.55 -5.54 0.57
CA ALA A 495 5.69 -5.47 -0.89
C ALA A 495 6.91 -4.62 -1.30
N ILE A 496 7.09 -3.46 -0.68
CA ILE A 496 8.22 -2.56 -0.96
C ILE A 496 9.56 -3.22 -0.57
N VAL A 497 9.63 -3.86 0.59
CA VAL A 497 10.86 -4.57 1.01
C VAL A 497 11.10 -5.81 0.14
N MET A 498 10.05 -6.52 -0.33
CA MET A 498 10.20 -7.58 -1.33
C MET A 498 10.84 -7.04 -2.62
N LEU A 499 10.44 -5.87 -3.09
CA LEU A 499 11.07 -5.24 -4.26
C LEU A 499 12.55 -4.94 -4.02
N VAL A 500 12.92 -4.47 -2.82
CA VAL A 500 14.33 -4.26 -2.41
C VAL A 500 15.10 -5.58 -2.42
N ILE A 501 14.56 -6.63 -1.80
CA ILE A 501 15.19 -7.95 -1.75
C ILE A 501 15.35 -8.54 -3.14
N GLY A 502 14.29 -8.51 -3.94
CA GLY A 502 14.26 -9.08 -5.29
C GLY A 502 15.22 -8.38 -6.24
N SER A 503 15.24 -7.03 -6.27
CA SER A 503 16.18 -6.26 -7.07
C SER A 503 17.64 -6.53 -6.66
N SER A 504 17.91 -6.69 -5.36
CA SER A 504 19.22 -7.09 -4.86
C SER A 504 19.64 -8.48 -5.34
N ARG A 505 18.71 -9.46 -5.30
CA ARG A 505 19.00 -10.83 -5.75
C ARG A 505 19.25 -10.89 -7.25
N VAL A 506 18.50 -10.14 -8.05
CA VAL A 506 18.72 -10.03 -9.50
C VAL A 506 20.09 -9.46 -9.83
N LEU A 507 20.57 -8.45 -9.09
CA LEU A 507 21.94 -7.91 -9.24
C LEU A 507 23.01 -8.95 -8.87
N GLU A 508 22.81 -9.75 -7.82
CA GLU A 508 23.72 -10.85 -7.48
C GLU A 508 23.77 -11.92 -8.56
N LEU A 509 22.59 -12.32 -9.07
CA LEU A 509 22.50 -13.28 -10.16
C LEU A 509 23.20 -12.76 -11.43
N ALA A 510 23.04 -11.48 -11.76
CA ALA A 510 23.73 -10.85 -12.86
C ALA A 510 25.27 -10.88 -12.68
N ALA A 511 25.74 -10.61 -11.46
CA ALA A 511 27.16 -10.67 -11.14
C ALA A 511 27.71 -12.12 -11.16
N GLU A 512 26.94 -13.10 -10.73
CA GLU A 512 27.29 -14.52 -10.81
C GLU A 512 27.40 -15.00 -12.27
N LEU A 513 26.44 -14.59 -13.12
CA LEU A 513 26.45 -14.90 -14.56
C LEU A 513 27.59 -14.18 -15.28
N GLU A 514 27.91 -12.93 -14.90
CA GLU A 514 29.03 -12.18 -15.45
C GLU A 514 30.37 -12.90 -15.28
N LYS A 515 30.58 -13.50 -14.12
CA LYS A 515 31.80 -14.31 -13.86
C LYS A 515 31.92 -15.52 -14.79
N LYS A 516 30.79 -16.05 -15.28
CA LYS A 516 30.74 -17.27 -16.09
C LYS A 516 30.77 -17.01 -17.60
N SER A 517 30.20 -15.88 -18.08
CA SER A 517 29.95 -15.72 -19.52
C SER A 517 29.93 -14.31 -20.09
N TRP A 518 29.45 -13.29 -19.39
CA TRP A 518 29.15 -11.98 -19.97
C TRP A 518 29.66 -10.82 -19.12
N LYS A 519 30.79 -10.20 -19.52
CA LYS A 519 31.24 -8.94 -18.94
C LYS A 519 30.22 -7.82 -19.21
N GLY A 520 29.85 -7.09 -18.17
CA GLY A 520 28.94 -5.94 -18.25
C GLY A 520 27.48 -6.25 -17.94
N LEU A 521 27.08 -7.48 -17.69
CA LEU A 521 25.68 -7.85 -17.37
C LEU A 521 25.20 -7.18 -16.06
N GLU A 522 26.05 -7.13 -15.05
CA GLU A 522 25.74 -6.42 -13.80
C GLU A 522 25.51 -4.92 -14.05
N ALA A 523 26.34 -4.29 -14.87
CA ALA A 523 26.21 -2.87 -15.21
C ALA A 523 24.89 -2.59 -15.96
N VAL A 524 24.52 -3.44 -16.92
CA VAL A 524 23.25 -3.31 -17.65
C VAL A 524 22.07 -3.41 -16.69
N ASN A 525 22.05 -4.40 -15.78
CA ASN A 525 20.96 -4.54 -14.79
C ASN A 525 20.90 -3.33 -13.84
N ARG A 526 22.05 -2.76 -13.44
CA ARG A 526 22.07 -1.51 -12.64
C ARG A 526 21.47 -0.33 -13.41
N ILE A 527 21.76 -0.21 -14.68
CA ILE A 527 21.20 0.85 -15.55
C ILE A 527 19.68 0.66 -15.67
N VAL A 528 19.20 -0.56 -15.92
CA VAL A 528 17.76 -0.85 -16.00
C VAL A 528 17.05 -0.48 -14.68
N LEU A 529 17.59 -0.88 -13.54
CA LEU A 529 17.04 -0.52 -12.25
C LEU A 529 17.07 0.99 -11.98
N ALA A 530 18.13 1.69 -12.42
CA ALA A 530 18.22 3.14 -12.31
C ALA A 530 17.17 3.85 -13.20
N VAL A 531 16.95 3.36 -14.42
CA VAL A 531 15.89 3.87 -15.30
C VAL A 531 14.51 3.66 -14.67
N LEU A 532 14.25 2.50 -14.11
CA LEU A 532 13.00 2.24 -13.37
C LEU A 532 12.81 3.22 -12.19
N LEU A 533 13.88 3.55 -11.46
CA LEU A 533 13.81 4.55 -10.39
C LEU A 533 13.49 5.96 -10.93
N VAL A 534 14.03 6.34 -12.10
CA VAL A 534 13.69 7.62 -12.74
C VAL A 534 12.21 7.65 -13.15
N VAL A 535 11.70 6.55 -13.69
CA VAL A 535 10.29 6.42 -14.05
C VAL A 535 9.40 6.52 -12.79
N LEU A 536 9.73 5.79 -11.73
CA LEU A 536 9.02 5.86 -10.45
C LEU A 536 9.08 7.27 -9.84
N PHE A 537 10.19 7.97 -9.99
CA PHE A 537 10.31 9.36 -9.56
C PHE A 537 9.35 10.27 -10.33
N GLY A 538 9.27 10.14 -11.65
CA GLY A 538 8.35 10.92 -12.49
C GLY A 538 6.87 10.71 -12.09
N LEU A 539 6.45 9.44 -11.92
CA LEU A 539 5.12 9.11 -11.42
C LEU A 539 4.90 9.63 -9.99
N GLY A 540 5.92 9.53 -9.16
CA GLY A 540 5.86 9.99 -7.79
C GLY A 540 5.68 11.51 -7.67
N ILE A 541 6.31 12.29 -8.54
CA ILE A 541 6.12 13.75 -8.60
C ILE A 541 4.69 14.08 -9.06
N GLN A 542 4.12 13.31 -9.98
CA GLN A 542 2.73 13.47 -10.37
C GLN A 542 1.80 13.19 -9.17
N ASN A 543 1.97 12.07 -8.47
CA ASN A 543 1.20 11.73 -7.27
C ASN A 543 1.32 12.84 -6.20
N TYR A 544 2.55 13.35 -5.99
CA TYR A 544 2.77 14.44 -5.04
C TYR A 544 1.96 15.68 -5.41
N ARG A 545 1.97 16.10 -6.69
CA ARG A 545 1.22 17.28 -7.13
C ARG A 545 -0.29 17.09 -6.91
N GLU A 546 -0.83 15.95 -7.32
CA GLU A 546 -2.27 15.64 -7.15
C GLU A 546 -2.68 15.66 -5.66
N CYS A 547 -1.86 15.09 -4.77
CA CYS A 547 -2.09 15.11 -3.33
C CYS A 547 -1.96 16.54 -2.76
N TYR A 548 -0.90 17.27 -3.15
CA TYR A 548 -0.63 18.62 -2.67
C TYR A 548 -1.77 19.57 -3.03
N ASP A 549 -2.16 19.61 -4.31
CA ASP A 549 -3.25 20.48 -4.81
C ASP A 549 -4.57 20.18 -4.07
N SER A 550 -4.86 18.91 -3.81
CA SER A 550 -6.07 18.50 -3.07
C SER A 550 -6.05 18.98 -1.62
N TYR A 551 -4.91 18.88 -0.94
CA TYR A 551 -4.79 19.30 0.47
C TYR A 551 -4.75 20.83 0.61
N GLU A 552 -4.08 21.53 -0.31
CA GLU A 552 -4.07 22.99 -0.34
C GLU A 552 -5.49 23.55 -0.51
N GLN A 553 -6.26 22.97 -1.44
CA GLN A 553 -7.66 23.36 -1.62
C GLN A 553 -8.50 23.11 -0.35
N GLN A 554 -8.39 21.94 0.27
CA GLN A 554 -9.11 21.63 1.51
C GLN A 554 -8.74 22.59 2.65
N LYS A 555 -7.46 23.00 2.75
CA LYS A 555 -6.99 23.97 3.73
C LYS A 555 -7.61 25.34 3.51
N VAL A 556 -7.54 25.85 2.28
CA VAL A 556 -8.08 27.18 1.94
C VAL A 556 -9.56 27.27 2.28
N GLU A 557 -10.36 26.26 1.91
CA GLU A 557 -11.80 26.26 2.22
C GLU A 557 -12.06 26.11 3.73
N THR A 558 -11.22 25.33 4.42
CA THR A 558 -11.32 25.17 5.88
C THR A 558 -10.97 26.47 6.60
N GLU A 559 -9.86 27.13 6.24
CA GLU A 559 -9.45 28.41 6.84
C GLU A 559 -10.52 29.47 6.61
N LYS A 560 -11.08 29.59 5.41
CA LYS A 560 -12.19 30.48 5.12
C LYS A 560 -13.39 30.25 6.04
N THR A 561 -13.74 29.01 6.32
CA THR A 561 -14.84 28.64 7.23
C THR A 561 -14.49 29.00 8.68
N LEU A 562 -13.28 28.69 9.12
CA LEU A 562 -12.83 28.99 10.48
C LEU A 562 -12.71 30.51 10.72
N ASP A 563 -12.21 31.25 9.74
CA ASP A 563 -12.11 32.72 9.81
C ASP A 563 -13.50 33.38 9.88
N LEU A 564 -14.49 32.81 9.14
CA LEU A 564 -15.86 33.27 9.16
C LEU A 564 -16.55 33.06 10.51
N ILE A 565 -16.38 31.88 11.11
CA ILE A 565 -16.97 31.52 12.40
C ILE A 565 -16.20 32.24 13.53
N GLY A 566 -14.88 32.41 13.38
CA GLY A 566 -14.01 33.05 14.35
C GLY A 566 -13.92 32.29 15.68
N THR A 567 -13.88 33.03 16.80
CA THR A 567 -13.94 32.50 18.17
C THR A 567 -15.29 32.87 18.77
N PRO A 568 -16.32 32.03 18.65
CA PRO A 568 -17.64 32.33 19.23
C PRO A 568 -17.57 32.36 20.76
N ASP A 569 -18.48 33.13 21.36
CA ASP A 569 -18.68 33.10 22.80
C ASP A 569 -19.09 31.69 23.26
N GLU A 570 -18.78 31.32 24.51
CA GLU A 570 -19.09 30.00 25.08
C GLU A 570 -20.58 29.62 25.05
N ASP A 571 -21.48 30.63 25.05
CA ASP A 571 -22.94 30.43 24.99
C ASP A 571 -23.48 30.22 23.56
N VAL A 572 -22.63 30.29 22.55
CA VAL A 572 -23.02 30.02 21.14
C VAL A 572 -22.87 28.52 20.88
N ASN A 573 -23.99 27.86 20.57
CA ASN A 573 -23.97 26.43 20.28
C ASN A 573 -23.52 26.14 18.83
N MET A 574 -22.89 24.98 18.64
CA MET A 574 -22.56 24.41 17.33
C MET A 574 -23.53 23.26 17.03
N VAL A 575 -24.58 23.52 16.23
CA VAL A 575 -25.61 22.53 15.91
C VAL A 575 -25.34 21.89 14.56
N THR A 576 -25.23 20.57 14.49
CA THR A 576 -24.95 19.85 13.26
C THR A 576 -25.99 18.77 13.00
N ASN A 577 -26.65 18.82 11.83
CA ASN A 577 -27.63 17.85 11.41
C ASN A 577 -27.15 17.07 10.18
N GLY A 578 -26.90 15.78 10.36
CA GLY A 578 -26.61 14.86 9.26
C GLY A 578 -25.22 14.96 8.62
N VAL A 579 -24.34 15.89 9.04
CA VAL A 579 -22.96 15.96 8.56
C VAL A 579 -22.11 15.01 9.38
N LYS A 580 -21.90 13.79 8.87
CA LYS A 580 -21.16 12.72 9.57
C LYS A 580 -19.77 13.20 10.01
N HIS A 581 -19.36 12.82 11.21
CA HIS A 581 -18.08 13.12 11.85
C HIS A 581 -17.78 14.61 12.11
N LEU A 582 -18.51 15.55 11.53
CA LEU A 582 -18.29 16.97 11.82
C LEU A 582 -18.55 17.29 13.29
N GLY A 583 -19.79 17.05 13.75
CA GLY A 583 -20.20 17.33 15.12
C GLY A 583 -19.62 16.38 16.18
N TRP A 584 -19.16 15.19 15.79
CA TRP A 584 -18.67 14.21 16.75
C TRP A 584 -17.17 14.33 17.05
N THR A 585 -16.40 14.94 16.15
CA THR A 585 -14.94 14.97 16.26
C THR A 585 -14.33 16.31 15.85
N VAL A 586 -14.65 16.83 14.65
CA VAL A 586 -13.99 18.00 14.07
C VAL A 586 -14.35 19.26 14.81
N LEU A 587 -15.63 19.51 15.09
CA LEU A 587 -16.07 20.68 15.85
C LEU A 587 -15.54 20.66 17.29
N TYR A 588 -15.49 19.50 17.96
CA TYR A 588 -14.86 19.37 19.29
C TYR A 588 -13.37 19.72 19.29
N TYR A 589 -12.68 19.56 18.17
CA TYR A 589 -11.29 19.93 18.08
C TYR A 589 -11.10 21.45 17.91
N TYR A 590 -11.90 22.06 17.02
CA TYR A 590 -11.76 23.48 16.70
C TYR A 590 -12.49 24.41 17.70
N TYR A 591 -13.55 23.93 18.34
CA TYR A 591 -14.41 24.69 19.27
C TYR A 591 -14.64 23.90 20.56
N PRO A 592 -13.56 23.65 21.36
CA PRO A 592 -13.65 22.78 22.54
C PRO A 592 -14.47 23.41 23.68
N ASP A 593 -14.65 24.72 23.69
CA ASP A 593 -15.35 25.45 24.73
C ASP A 593 -16.85 25.70 24.43
N ASN A 594 -17.28 25.38 23.17
CA ASN A 594 -18.64 25.53 22.73
C ASN A 594 -19.42 24.20 22.86
N GLU A 595 -20.70 24.29 23.17
CA GLU A 595 -21.57 23.14 23.20
C GLU A 595 -21.85 22.63 21.77
N ILE A 596 -21.57 21.32 21.53
CA ILE A 596 -21.79 20.69 20.23
C ILE A 596 -23.08 19.86 20.30
N VAL A 597 -24.10 20.29 19.58
CA VAL A 597 -25.41 19.63 19.52
C VAL A 597 -25.51 18.82 18.21
N ASN A 598 -25.64 17.51 18.33
CA ASN A 598 -25.83 16.63 17.17
C ASN A 598 -27.34 16.41 16.97
N GLY A 599 -27.96 17.22 16.12
CA GLY A 599 -29.39 17.18 15.90
C GLY A 599 -29.89 18.31 15.02
N ASP A 600 -31.19 18.53 14.98
CA ASP A 600 -31.78 19.59 14.20
C ASP A 600 -31.73 20.95 14.97
N TYR A 601 -31.90 22.07 14.26
CA TYR A 601 -31.83 23.43 14.80
C TYR A 601 -32.76 23.64 16.03
N ASN A 602 -33.87 22.93 16.10
CA ASN A 602 -34.81 22.98 17.23
C ASN A 602 -34.30 22.31 18.52
N GLN A 603 -33.13 21.68 18.49
CA GLN A 603 -32.47 21.06 19.63
C GLN A 603 -31.38 21.96 20.22
N ALA A 604 -31.15 23.16 19.68
CA ALA A 604 -30.25 24.16 20.26
C ALA A 604 -30.74 24.56 21.64
N ASP A 605 -29.85 24.59 22.63
CA ASP A 605 -30.12 25.06 23.99
C ASP A 605 -29.74 26.53 24.19
N SER A 606 -29.29 27.24 23.15
CA SER A 606 -28.88 28.63 23.14
C SER A 606 -29.75 29.46 22.20
N ASP A 607 -29.92 30.76 22.53
CA ASP A 607 -30.56 31.73 21.66
C ASP A 607 -29.71 32.15 20.45
N ARG A 608 -28.43 31.72 20.44
CA ARG A 608 -27.46 31.96 19.36
C ARG A 608 -26.74 30.68 19.02
N PHE A 609 -26.76 30.30 17.74
CA PHE A 609 -26.05 29.09 17.31
C PHE A 609 -25.65 29.10 15.84
N TRP A 610 -24.56 28.40 15.53
CA TRP A 610 -24.18 28.01 14.18
C TRP A 610 -24.85 26.71 13.82
N TYR A 611 -25.46 26.65 12.62
CA TYR A 611 -26.14 25.45 12.13
C TYR A 611 -25.47 24.90 10.87
N PHE A 612 -25.04 23.67 10.95
CA PHE A 612 -24.32 22.93 9.90
C PHE A 612 -25.25 21.85 9.34
N THR A 613 -25.60 21.90 8.06
CA THR A 613 -26.52 20.95 7.44
C THR A 613 -26.06 20.53 6.03
N PRO A 614 -26.25 19.26 5.60
CA PRO A 614 -25.84 18.80 4.27
C PRO A 614 -26.71 19.38 3.14
N ASN A 615 -27.90 19.89 3.47
CA ASN A 615 -28.85 20.43 2.50
C ASN A 615 -29.15 21.89 2.80
N GLU A 616 -29.43 22.67 1.76
CA GLU A 616 -29.93 24.04 1.88
C GLU A 616 -31.28 24.05 2.64
N LEU A 617 -31.43 24.99 3.54
CA LEU A 617 -32.72 25.19 4.24
C LEU A 617 -33.76 25.72 3.27
N GLY A 618 -34.94 25.11 3.28
CA GLY A 618 -36.07 25.61 2.47
C GLY A 618 -36.53 27.01 2.92
N ALA A 619 -37.02 27.81 1.98
CA ALA A 619 -37.50 29.13 2.29
C ALA A 619 -38.65 29.14 3.31
N ASP A 620 -39.44 28.07 3.36
CA ASP A 620 -40.49 27.83 4.35
C ASP A 620 -39.95 27.64 5.75
N VAL A 621 -38.79 26.93 5.91
CA VAL A 621 -38.10 26.71 7.19
C VAL A 621 -37.53 28.05 7.69
N ILE A 622 -36.86 28.80 6.80
CA ILE A 622 -36.31 30.11 7.15
C ILE A 622 -37.42 31.09 7.56
N ALA A 623 -38.53 31.12 6.81
CA ALA A 623 -39.68 31.95 7.14
C ALA A 623 -40.32 31.56 8.49
N GLY A 624 -40.39 30.25 8.79
CA GLY A 624 -40.84 29.75 10.09
C GLY A 624 -39.98 30.23 11.25
N LEU A 625 -38.64 30.09 11.12
CA LEU A 625 -37.70 30.60 12.12
C LEU A 625 -37.81 32.10 12.33
N GLN A 626 -37.99 32.88 11.25
CA GLN A 626 -38.20 34.33 11.34
C GLN A 626 -39.53 34.68 12.02
N GLN A 627 -40.62 33.92 11.81
CA GLN A 627 -41.89 34.06 12.51
C GLN A 627 -41.77 33.75 14.01
N ASP A 628 -40.88 32.77 14.36
CA ASP A 628 -40.59 32.43 15.74
C ASP A 628 -39.64 33.43 16.43
N GLY A 629 -39.25 34.48 15.73
CA GLY A 629 -38.45 35.60 16.29
C GLY A 629 -36.93 35.39 16.18
N TYR A 630 -36.49 34.54 15.27
CA TYR A 630 -35.07 34.36 14.97
C TYR A 630 -34.63 35.15 13.74
N GLN A 631 -33.45 35.70 13.75
CA GLN A 631 -32.74 36.17 12.57
C GLN A 631 -31.90 35.03 12.02
N VAL A 632 -32.00 34.76 10.74
CA VAL A 632 -31.25 33.72 10.04
C VAL A 632 -30.33 34.38 9.03
N THR A 633 -29.01 34.21 9.21
CA THR A 633 -28.00 34.63 8.24
C THR A 633 -27.50 33.42 7.49
N ASP A 634 -27.66 33.40 6.18
CA ASP A 634 -27.22 32.31 5.29
C ASP A 634 -25.84 32.65 4.72
N TYR A 635 -24.89 31.75 4.93
CA TYR A 635 -23.52 31.84 4.39
C TYR A 635 -23.30 30.90 3.19
N GLY A 636 -24.32 30.13 2.81
CA GLY A 636 -24.26 29.21 1.69
C GLY A 636 -23.43 27.96 1.93
N LEU A 637 -22.93 27.38 0.84
CA LEU A 637 -22.12 26.17 0.87
C LEU A 637 -20.71 26.50 1.35
N MET A 638 -20.33 25.89 2.45
CA MET A 638 -19.02 26.00 3.10
C MET A 638 -18.38 24.61 3.26
N GLN A 639 -17.10 24.55 3.64
CA GLN A 639 -16.39 23.31 3.87
C GLN A 639 -15.49 23.41 5.10
N LEU A 640 -15.53 22.39 5.95
CA LEU A 640 -14.58 22.22 7.05
C LEU A 640 -13.91 20.85 6.90
N SER A 641 -12.59 20.84 6.68
CA SER A 641 -11.85 19.66 6.29
C SER A 641 -12.38 19.05 4.96
N GLN A 642 -12.77 17.79 4.95
CA GLN A 642 -13.36 17.12 3.78
C GLN A 642 -14.90 17.16 3.75
N TYR A 643 -15.55 17.88 4.65
CA TYR A 643 -16.99 17.89 4.82
C TYR A 643 -17.60 19.17 4.26
N PRO A 644 -18.33 19.14 3.14
CA PRO A 644 -19.14 20.24 2.66
C PRO A 644 -20.47 20.29 3.43
N PHE A 645 -20.96 21.48 3.71
CA PHE A 645 -22.23 21.75 4.37
C PHE A 645 -22.73 23.14 4.03
N TYR A 646 -24.03 23.38 4.19
CA TYR A 646 -24.61 24.72 4.24
C TYR A 646 -24.49 25.25 5.66
N LEU A 647 -24.04 26.51 5.80
CA LEU A 647 -23.78 27.16 7.07
C LEU A 647 -24.76 28.30 7.30
N TYR A 648 -25.40 28.27 8.44
CA TYR A 648 -26.29 29.33 8.91
C TYR A 648 -25.88 29.80 10.27
N TYR A 649 -26.03 31.14 10.53
CA TYR A 649 -25.99 31.67 11.87
C TYR A 649 -27.39 32.09 12.25
N ILE A 650 -27.90 31.61 13.38
CA ILE A 650 -29.27 31.77 13.82
C ILE A 650 -29.23 32.40 15.23
N GLU A 651 -29.89 33.54 15.38
CA GLU A 651 -29.93 34.26 16.64
C GLU A 651 -31.34 34.80 16.94
N ALA A 652 -31.75 34.80 18.19
CA ALA A 652 -33.01 35.38 18.64
C ALA A 652 -32.96 36.91 18.60
N VAL A 653 -33.96 37.53 17.99
CA VAL A 653 -34.05 39.02 17.88
C VAL A 653 -34.34 39.69 19.24
N GLN A 654 -34.99 38.97 20.15
CA GLN A 654 -35.18 39.33 21.55
C GLN A 654 -34.89 38.10 22.41
N PRO A 655 -34.26 38.22 23.60
CA PRO A 655 -34.04 37.07 24.43
C PRO A 655 -35.40 36.44 24.77
N ALA A 656 -35.71 35.35 24.08
CA ALA A 656 -36.94 34.60 24.34
C ALA A 656 -36.81 33.90 25.67
N PRO A 657 -37.83 33.94 26.55
CA PRO A 657 -37.79 33.10 27.72
C PRO A 657 -37.68 31.66 27.26
N PHE A 658 -36.67 30.95 27.66
CA PHE A 658 -36.25 29.58 27.35
C PHE A 658 -37.36 28.46 27.40
N ALA A 659 -38.60 28.84 27.63
CA ALA A 659 -39.70 27.93 27.96
C ALA A 659 -40.41 27.25 26.77
N LYS A 660 -40.19 27.65 25.50
CA LYS A 660 -41.00 27.14 24.40
C LYS A 660 -40.39 26.00 23.59
N LEU A 661 -39.08 25.85 23.54
CA LEU A 661 -38.43 24.75 22.81
C LEU A 661 -38.26 23.46 23.62
N ARG A 662 -38.41 23.51 24.96
CA ARG A 662 -38.26 22.38 25.87
C ARG A 662 -39.43 21.41 25.95
N SER A 663 -40.50 21.55 25.20
CA SER A 663 -41.71 20.72 25.39
C SER A 663 -41.77 19.42 24.57
N VAL A 664 -40.72 19.04 23.85
CA VAL A 664 -40.72 17.77 23.12
C VAL A 664 -39.47 16.96 23.43
N SER A 665 -39.64 15.98 24.31
CA SER A 665 -38.83 14.77 24.44
C SER A 665 -37.57 14.79 25.31
N TYR A 666 -37.72 14.93 26.63
CA TYR A 666 -36.70 14.47 27.61
C TYR A 666 -36.87 13.01 28.05
N THR A 667 -37.70 12.20 27.36
CA THR A 667 -38.05 10.84 27.85
C THR A 667 -37.25 9.71 27.20
N HIS A 668 -36.38 9.91 26.25
CA HIS A 668 -35.70 8.80 25.58
C HIS A 668 -34.15 8.72 25.70
N LEU A 669 -33.49 9.71 26.30
CA LEU A 669 -32.01 9.69 26.42
C LEU A 669 -31.45 9.20 27.76
N ARG A 670 -32.30 9.05 28.82
CA ARG A 670 -31.87 8.49 30.11
C ARG A 670 -31.92 6.96 30.22
N ALA A 671 -32.43 6.25 29.19
CA ALA A 671 -32.56 4.80 29.25
C ALA A 671 -31.29 4.03 28.76
N HIS A 672 -30.24 4.72 28.34
CA HIS A 672 -28.98 4.10 27.89
C HIS A 672 -27.76 4.36 28.79
N GLU A 673 -27.91 5.10 29.89
CA GLU A 673 -26.83 5.31 30.88
C GLU A 673 -26.79 4.29 32.02
N THR A 674 -27.76 3.38 32.09
CA THR A 674 -27.80 2.33 33.14
C THR A 674 -28.23 0.98 32.57
N SER A 675 -27.40 0.35 31.73
CA SER A 675 -27.42 -1.13 31.61
C SER A 675 -26.17 -1.64 30.87
#